data_0d45647ec2100e277ad97405269a3343
#
_entry.id   0d45647ec2100e277ad97405269a3343
#
_cell.length_a   1.000
_cell.length_b   1.000
_cell.length_c   1.000
_cell.angle_alpha   90.00
_cell.angle_beta   90.00
_cell.angle_gamma   90.00
#
_symmetry.space_group_name_H-M   'P 1'
#
loop_
_entity.id
_entity.type
_entity.pdbx_description
1 polymer ?
#
loop_
_entity_poly.entity_id
_entity_poly.type
_entity_poly.pdbx_seq_one_letter_code
_entity_poly.pdbx_strand_id
1 'polypeptide(L)'
;MSSSKTSRSLSRRDFMKIGAAASAAVGLGAAKSFVPKVYGKARATKKVIVIGMDGLDHGLVKGWIEAGKLPTFEKVLRAGGDIRPLRSSIPPQSPVAWSNFIAGTDPGGHGIFDFIHRNPQASNINDFMVFSAAETTAARHTLRIGQTILPLSGGGVRNLRGGRAFWQVLEEHDIPSAVIRMPSNYPPVATRQRTLSGMNTPDLKGTYGIFNYYTNEAKAITEEAGGTGRLHDVYVVGNRVEGKLPGPTNSFRTGNPETEIDFQVFIDPANPAAKIVIQDQEFILKEKEWSGWKRVRFHFMPTQSASGICLFYLKEVRPKFKLYVSPIHIDPGDPALPISTPESYSRELERRFGPFFTKGLPADTAALDNDVLDEEEFLAQDGLVLRESLDLLDFELGRFDEGLFFFYFSSTDQRQHMFWRLIDTDHPAYDPKLAAKFGTTIEKIYVEMDRVLDRILAKVDADTTLLVMSDHGFNPFRRGFNLNTWLFQNGYHRLAKPWKQEELGFFENTDWSKSAAYGVGLNGLYINERGREREGIVAPGPDKENLVREIARKLEALTDPKTGERAILHAYVAKDVYHGAYVDKAPDIVLGFDRGYRISWQSPLGGFPKAVFEDNTNKWSGDHMTSPDVIPGIVVANRRIRTAKPALFDLTATVLDVFGIEKTKDMIGTTIF
;
A
#
# COMPACT_ATOMS: atom_id res chain seq x y z
N MET A 1 -39.65 11.33 23.07
CA MET A 1 -39.14 10.55 21.93
C MET A 1 -37.92 11.29 21.39
N SER A 2 -36.74 10.95 21.89
CA SER A 2 -35.47 11.55 21.54
C SER A 2 -34.72 10.54 20.68
N SER A 3 -34.63 10.76 19.39
CA SER A 3 -33.76 9.98 18.50
C SER A 3 -32.36 10.54 18.62
N SER A 4 -31.49 9.86 19.31
CA SER A 4 -30.04 10.10 19.28
C SER A 4 -29.52 9.74 17.88
N LYS A 5 -29.31 10.73 17.02
CA LYS A 5 -28.51 10.57 15.80
C LYS A 5 -27.05 10.56 16.23
N THR A 6 -26.44 9.39 16.24
CA THR A 6 -25.00 9.20 16.38
C THR A 6 -24.28 9.96 15.26
N SER A 7 -23.34 10.81 15.65
CA SER A 7 -22.41 11.48 14.74
C SER A 7 -21.53 10.43 14.05
N ARG A 8 -21.56 10.35 12.74
CA ARG A 8 -20.62 9.55 11.96
C ARG A 8 -19.27 10.26 11.93
N SER A 9 -18.33 9.80 12.74
CA SER A 9 -16.93 10.18 12.56
C SER A 9 -16.40 9.55 11.28
N LEU A 10 -15.67 10.32 10.50
CA LEU A 10 -14.93 9.79 9.33
C LEU A 10 -13.91 8.77 9.81
N SER A 11 -14.03 7.58 9.28
CA SER A 11 -13.19 6.45 9.65
C SER A 11 -12.31 6.04 8.46
N ARG A 12 -11.33 5.18 8.71
CA ARG A 12 -10.61 4.40 7.67
C ARG A 12 -11.52 3.81 6.59
N ARG A 13 -12.78 3.57 6.90
CA ARG A 13 -13.82 3.09 6.00
C ARG A 13 -13.99 3.98 4.78
N ASP A 14 -13.89 5.26 4.98
CA ASP A 14 -14.13 6.23 3.93
C ASP A 14 -12.90 6.34 3.02
N PHE A 15 -11.70 6.15 3.57
CA PHE A 15 -10.46 6.02 2.82
C PHE A 15 -10.51 4.83 1.84
N MET A 16 -11.06 3.71 2.27
CA MET A 16 -11.14 2.49 1.46
C MET A 16 -12.30 2.47 0.47
N LYS A 17 -13.37 3.23 0.71
CA LYS A 17 -14.52 3.37 -0.22
C LYS A 17 -14.17 4.09 -1.51
N ILE A 18 -13.16 4.94 -1.52
CA ILE A 18 -12.66 5.61 -2.73
C ILE A 18 -12.18 4.59 -3.76
N GLY A 19 -11.63 3.44 -3.32
CA GLY A 19 -11.23 2.35 -4.21
C GLY A 19 -12.37 1.48 -4.73
N ALA A 20 -13.49 1.41 -4.01
CA ALA A 20 -14.59 0.53 -4.36
C ALA A 20 -15.40 0.98 -5.60
N ALA A 21 -15.30 2.25 -6.02
CA ALA A 21 -15.91 2.72 -7.26
C ALA A 21 -15.22 2.19 -8.53
N ALA A 22 -14.05 1.54 -8.39
CA ALA A 22 -13.23 1.04 -9.48
C ALA A 22 -13.47 -0.44 -9.83
N SER A 23 -14.53 -1.07 -9.33
CA SER A 23 -14.71 -2.51 -9.52
C SER A 23 -15.15 -2.91 -10.93
N ALA A 24 -14.30 -3.76 -11.50
CA ALA A 24 -14.57 -4.80 -12.49
C ALA A 24 -15.28 -4.41 -13.79
N ALA A 25 -14.61 -3.67 -14.63
CA ALA A 25 -14.82 -3.86 -16.06
C ALA A 25 -13.90 -4.99 -16.55
N VAL A 26 -14.28 -6.25 -16.32
CA VAL A 26 -13.67 -7.38 -17.03
C VAL A 26 -14.10 -7.29 -18.49
N GLY A 27 -13.35 -6.54 -19.28
CA GLY A 27 -13.55 -6.42 -20.71
C GLY A 27 -12.82 -7.54 -21.44
N LEU A 28 -13.51 -8.21 -22.34
CA LEU A 28 -12.93 -9.05 -23.38
C LEU A 28 -11.97 -8.19 -24.25
N GLY A 29 -10.75 -8.02 -23.79
CA GLY A 29 -9.64 -7.51 -24.59
C GLY A 29 -9.06 -8.67 -25.38
N ALA A 30 -9.30 -8.72 -26.70
CA ALA A 30 -8.61 -9.64 -27.58
C ALA A 30 -7.10 -9.43 -27.46
N ALA A 31 -6.43 -10.33 -26.75
CA ALA A 31 -4.98 -10.37 -26.66
C ALA A 31 -4.43 -10.65 -28.07
N LYS A 32 -3.76 -9.69 -28.66
CA LYS A 32 -2.88 -9.96 -29.82
C LYS A 32 -1.76 -10.87 -29.30
N SER A 33 -1.81 -12.12 -29.69
CA SER A 33 -0.76 -13.08 -29.44
C SER A 33 0.56 -12.58 -30.04
N PHE A 34 1.49 -12.20 -29.17
CA PHE A 34 2.85 -11.86 -29.55
C PHE A 34 3.64 -13.17 -29.67
N VAL A 35 4.08 -13.48 -30.85
CA VAL A 35 5.00 -14.60 -31.11
C VAL A 35 6.39 -14.15 -30.67
N PRO A 36 7.07 -14.85 -29.73
CA PRO A 36 8.41 -14.47 -29.31
C PRO A 36 9.39 -14.70 -30.47
N LYS A 37 10.07 -13.66 -30.94
CA LYS A 37 11.27 -13.82 -31.74
C LYS A 37 12.38 -14.30 -30.83
N VAL A 38 12.92 -15.46 -31.13
CA VAL A 38 14.15 -15.96 -30.50
C VAL A 38 15.32 -15.13 -31.04
N TYR A 39 15.85 -14.24 -30.20
CA TYR A 39 17.08 -13.51 -30.52
C TYR A 39 18.29 -14.31 -30.08
N GLY A 40 19.34 -14.36 -30.92
CA GLY A 40 20.61 -14.99 -30.61
C GLY A 40 21.28 -14.30 -29.41
N LYS A 41 21.66 -15.08 -28.41
CA LYS A 41 22.24 -14.64 -27.15
C LYS A 41 23.61 -14.00 -27.32
N ALA A 42 23.71 -12.70 -27.18
CA ALA A 42 24.90 -12.12 -26.56
C ALA A 42 24.71 -12.31 -25.04
N ARG A 43 25.53 -13.15 -24.40
CA ARG A 43 25.41 -13.46 -22.97
C ARG A 43 25.81 -12.23 -22.16
N ALA A 44 24.88 -11.65 -21.39
CA ALA A 44 25.24 -10.64 -20.41
C ALA A 44 26.10 -11.30 -19.34
N THR A 45 27.39 -10.92 -19.26
CA THR A 45 28.31 -11.46 -18.24
C THR A 45 28.08 -10.85 -16.86
N LYS A 46 27.33 -9.75 -16.76
CA LYS A 46 27.08 -9.01 -15.51
C LYS A 46 25.75 -9.39 -14.89
N LYS A 47 25.73 -9.42 -13.57
CA LYS A 47 24.56 -9.71 -12.74
C LYS A 47 24.31 -8.56 -11.77
N VAL A 48 23.06 -8.18 -11.65
CA VAL A 48 22.61 -7.22 -10.62
C VAL A 48 21.48 -7.87 -9.83
N ILE A 49 21.67 -7.95 -8.52
CA ILE A 49 20.63 -8.38 -7.56
C ILE A 49 20.25 -7.19 -6.73
N VAL A 50 18.96 -6.83 -6.76
CA VAL A 50 18.38 -5.77 -5.93
C VAL A 50 17.32 -6.37 -5.04
N ILE A 51 17.46 -6.21 -3.73
CA ILE A 51 16.49 -6.68 -2.74
C ILE A 51 15.87 -5.45 -2.07
N GLY A 52 14.57 -5.28 -2.28
CA GLY A 52 13.77 -4.27 -1.61
C GLY A 52 13.20 -4.82 -0.30
N MET A 53 13.59 -4.23 0.82
CA MET A 53 13.04 -4.53 2.15
C MET A 53 12.32 -3.29 2.65
N ASP A 54 11.00 -3.25 2.47
CA ASP A 54 10.18 -2.07 2.75
C ASP A 54 10.34 -1.59 4.19
N GLY A 55 10.59 -0.30 4.36
CA GLY A 55 10.72 0.30 5.67
C GLY A 55 11.94 -0.15 6.50
N LEU A 56 12.95 -0.83 5.91
CA LEU A 56 14.14 -1.23 6.65
C LEU A 56 14.91 0.01 7.10
N ASP A 57 14.87 0.30 8.40
CA ASP A 57 15.42 1.53 8.98
C ASP A 57 16.95 1.46 9.13
N HIS A 58 17.64 2.47 8.61
CA HIS A 58 19.10 2.57 8.67
C HIS A 58 19.66 2.58 10.10
N GLY A 59 18.99 3.30 11.01
CA GLY A 59 19.43 3.42 12.41
C GLY A 59 19.29 2.09 13.17
N LEU A 60 18.17 1.40 12.97
CA LEU A 60 17.94 0.08 13.58
C LEU A 60 18.91 -0.98 13.04
N VAL A 61 19.15 -1.01 11.72
CA VAL A 61 20.16 -1.93 11.14
C VAL A 61 21.53 -1.69 11.76
N LYS A 62 21.98 -0.44 11.83
CA LYS A 62 23.27 -0.08 12.41
C LYS A 62 23.35 -0.48 13.87
N GLY A 63 22.34 -0.16 14.68
CA GLY A 63 22.31 -0.52 16.10
C GLY A 63 22.33 -2.02 16.34
N TRP A 64 21.63 -2.80 15.51
CA TRP A 64 21.63 -4.26 15.65
C TRP A 64 22.88 -4.93 15.09
N ILE A 65 23.58 -4.34 14.10
CA ILE A 65 24.93 -4.78 13.72
C ILE A 65 25.88 -4.57 14.90
N GLU A 66 25.90 -3.39 15.51
CA GLU A 66 26.73 -3.08 16.68
C GLU A 66 26.42 -4.01 17.87
N ALA A 67 25.17 -4.43 18.03
CA ALA A 67 24.72 -5.40 19.03
C ALA A 67 25.01 -6.87 18.64
N GLY A 68 25.61 -7.15 17.49
CA GLY A 68 25.92 -8.51 17.00
C GLY A 68 24.72 -9.33 16.57
N LYS A 69 23.56 -8.71 16.32
CA LYS A 69 22.31 -9.40 15.97
C LYS A 69 22.12 -9.60 14.46
N LEU A 70 22.87 -8.89 13.63
CA LEU A 70 22.81 -8.94 12.16
C LEU A 70 24.18 -9.32 11.57
N PRO A 71 24.64 -10.57 11.79
CA PRO A 71 25.98 -11.01 11.41
C PRO A 71 26.23 -11.03 9.89
N THR A 72 25.16 -11.17 9.08
CA THR A 72 25.30 -11.22 7.62
C THR A 72 25.50 -9.82 7.05
N PHE A 73 24.76 -8.80 7.55
CA PHE A 73 25.05 -7.41 7.21
C PHE A 73 26.48 -7.03 7.59
N GLU A 74 26.94 -7.43 8.77
CA GLU A 74 28.33 -7.23 9.20
C GLU A 74 29.34 -7.92 8.26
N LYS A 75 29.04 -9.16 7.83
CA LYS A 75 29.87 -9.90 6.87
C LYS A 75 30.03 -9.16 5.54
N VAL A 76 28.97 -8.53 5.03
CA VAL A 76 29.03 -7.68 3.82
C VAL A 76 30.02 -6.53 4.02
N LEU A 77 29.95 -5.83 5.17
CA LEU A 77 30.86 -4.73 5.49
C LEU A 77 32.32 -5.21 5.59
N ARG A 78 32.57 -6.31 6.29
CA ARG A 78 33.92 -6.89 6.44
C ARG A 78 34.52 -7.36 5.10
N ALA A 79 33.65 -7.72 4.14
CA ALA A 79 34.08 -8.11 2.79
C ALA A 79 34.38 -6.92 1.86
N GLY A 80 34.34 -5.68 2.36
CA GLY A 80 34.59 -4.46 1.58
C GLY A 80 33.34 -3.80 0.99
N GLY A 81 32.16 -4.29 1.38
CA GLY A 81 30.89 -3.63 1.08
C GLY A 81 30.67 -2.35 1.89
N ASP A 82 29.56 -1.68 1.68
CA ASP A 82 29.22 -0.40 2.32
C ASP A 82 27.75 -0.33 2.70
N ILE A 83 27.44 0.45 3.73
CA ILE A 83 26.07 0.78 4.16
C ILE A 83 25.95 2.30 4.23
N ARG A 84 24.92 2.86 3.61
CA ARG A 84 24.62 4.30 3.64
C ARG A 84 23.15 4.55 3.91
N PRO A 85 22.81 5.68 4.59
CA PRO A 85 21.45 6.18 4.59
C PRO A 85 21.06 6.53 3.14
N LEU A 86 19.88 6.09 2.72
CA LEU A 86 19.32 6.33 1.40
C LEU A 86 18.24 7.39 1.51
N ARG A 87 18.40 8.51 0.79
CA ARG A 87 17.39 9.57 0.78
C ARG A 87 16.11 9.06 0.11
N SER A 88 15.03 9.06 0.88
CA SER A 88 13.69 8.72 0.41
C SER A 88 13.10 9.82 -0.49
N SER A 89 11.88 9.57 -0.99
CA SER A 89 11.07 10.56 -1.71
C SER A 89 10.55 11.65 -0.78
N ILE A 90 10.06 12.73 -1.37
CA ILE A 90 9.23 13.74 -0.71
C ILE A 90 7.82 13.59 -1.31
N PRO A 91 6.82 13.13 -0.52
CA PRO A 91 6.91 12.54 0.81
C PRO A 91 7.49 11.10 0.77
N PRO A 92 7.96 10.55 1.89
CA PRO A 92 8.53 9.20 1.99
C PRO A 92 7.42 8.14 2.10
N GLN A 93 6.51 8.14 1.17
CA GLN A 93 5.43 7.15 1.04
C GLN A 93 5.85 6.07 0.05
N SER A 94 5.62 4.81 0.37
CA SER A 94 6.07 3.69 -0.46
C SER A 94 5.66 3.81 -1.93
N PRO A 95 4.41 4.18 -2.34
CA PRO A 95 4.10 4.31 -3.76
C PRO A 95 4.90 5.43 -4.45
N VAL A 96 5.25 6.49 -3.73
CA VAL A 96 6.07 7.60 -4.23
C VAL A 96 7.53 7.19 -4.33
N ALA A 97 8.06 6.61 -3.26
CA ALA A 97 9.45 6.22 -3.12
C ALA A 97 9.84 5.10 -4.11
N TRP A 98 9.02 4.06 -4.22
CA TRP A 98 9.23 3.02 -5.23
C TRP A 98 9.08 3.55 -6.65
N SER A 99 8.20 4.53 -6.89
CA SER A 99 8.12 5.17 -8.21
C SER A 99 9.38 5.97 -8.55
N ASN A 100 10.02 6.63 -7.56
CA ASN A 100 11.33 7.26 -7.75
C ASN A 100 12.38 6.24 -8.23
N PHE A 101 12.43 5.07 -7.58
CA PHE A 101 13.35 3.99 -7.97
C PHE A 101 13.00 3.42 -9.34
N ILE A 102 11.73 3.17 -9.65
CA ILE A 102 11.33 2.56 -10.94
C ILE A 102 11.65 3.49 -12.12
N ALA A 103 11.32 4.77 -11.99
CA ALA A 103 11.43 5.75 -13.07
C ALA A 103 12.75 6.52 -13.09
N GLY A 104 13.57 6.40 -12.03
CA GLY A 104 14.85 7.13 -11.91
C GLY A 104 14.68 8.65 -11.77
N THR A 105 13.53 9.12 -11.28
CA THR A 105 13.19 10.53 -11.16
C THR A 105 12.39 10.80 -9.88
N ASP A 106 12.18 12.07 -9.56
CA ASP A 106 11.34 12.51 -8.45
C ASP A 106 9.83 12.52 -8.82
N PRO A 107 8.91 12.82 -7.87
CA PRO A 107 7.47 12.86 -8.14
C PRO A 107 7.05 13.78 -9.28
N GLY A 108 7.77 14.87 -9.54
CA GLY A 108 7.50 15.74 -10.68
C GLY A 108 7.73 15.07 -12.04
N GLY A 109 8.58 14.04 -12.09
CA GLY A 109 8.85 13.27 -13.31
C GLY A 109 7.92 12.07 -13.51
N HIS A 110 7.35 11.48 -12.44
CA HIS A 110 6.49 10.29 -12.56
C HIS A 110 5.03 10.49 -12.15
N GLY A 111 4.68 11.62 -11.51
CA GLY A 111 3.28 12.00 -11.24
C GLY A 111 2.60 11.28 -10.09
N ILE A 112 3.30 10.50 -9.29
CA ILE A 112 2.79 9.88 -8.06
C ILE A 112 3.26 10.71 -6.87
N PHE A 113 2.32 11.35 -6.17
CA PHE A 113 2.63 12.29 -5.08
C PHE A 113 2.17 11.79 -3.70
N ASP A 114 1.28 10.78 -3.67
CA ASP A 114 0.66 10.24 -2.46
C ASP A 114 -0.04 8.92 -2.82
N PHE A 115 -0.55 8.17 -1.84
CA PHE A 115 -1.48 7.05 -2.06
C PHE A 115 -2.78 7.49 -2.74
N ILE A 116 -3.20 8.74 -2.47
CA ILE A 116 -4.40 9.35 -3.02
C ILE A 116 -4.01 10.62 -3.75
N HIS A 117 -4.63 10.87 -4.90
CA HIS A 117 -4.59 12.17 -5.55
C HIS A 117 -5.99 12.71 -5.76
N ARG A 118 -6.09 13.99 -6.14
CA ARG A 118 -7.36 14.63 -6.42
C ARG A 118 -7.63 14.77 -7.91
N ASN A 119 -8.90 14.75 -8.27
CA ASN A 119 -9.40 15.23 -9.55
C ASN A 119 -10.01 16.63 -9.35
N PRO A 120 -9.26 17.71 -9.60
CA PRO A 120 -9.71 19.07 -9.26
C PRO A 120 -10.91 19.55 -10.07
N GLN A 121 -11.27 18.85 -11.15
CA GLN A 121 -12.39 19.15 -12.03
C GLN A 121 -13.62 18.25 -11.78
N ALA A 122 -13.57 17.37 -10.78
CA ALA A 122 -14.68 16.49 -10.46
C ALA A 122 -15.96 17.26 -10.15
N SER A 123 -17.08 16.78 -10.69
CA SER A 123 -18.40 17.37 -10.48
C SER A 123 -19.08 16.90 -9.21
N ASN A 124 -18.65 15.80 -8.68
CA ASN A 124 -19.13 15.24 -7.42
C ASN A 124 -17.96 14.87 -6.51
N ILE A 125 -18.23 14.79 -5.22
CA ILE A 125 -17.21 14.56 -4.21
C ILE A 125 -16.60 13.15 -4.28
N ASN A 126 -17.36 12.16 -4.74
CA ASN A 126 -16.89 10.79 -4.81
C ASN A 126 -15.83 10.57 -5.91
N ASP A 127 -15.85 11.44 -6.94
CA ASP A 127 -14.86 11.42 -8.02
C ASP A 127 -13.68 12.36 -7.75
N PHE A 128 -13.72 13.12 -6.63
CA PHE A 128 -12.72 14.12 -6.30
C PHE A 128 -11.41 13.48 -5.80
N MET A 129 -11.51 12.41 -5.01
CA MET A 129 -10.34 11.68 -4.51
C MET A 129 -10.23 10.33 -5.19
N VAL A 130 -9.04 10.02 -5.73
CA VAL A 130 -8.76 8.80 -6.47
C VAL A 130 -7.42 8.20 -6.06
N PHE A 131 -7.25 6.88 -6.23
CA PHE A 131 -5.98 6.22 -5.97
C PHE A 131 -4.92 6.63 -6.99
N SER A 132 -3.69 6.83 -6.52
CA SER A 132 -2.60 7.33 -7.36
C SER A 132 -1.97 6.26 -8.25
N ALA A 133 -2.00 4.98 -7.86
CA ALA A 133 -1.22 3.96 -8.54
C ALA A 133 -1.86 3.43 -9.82
N ALA A 134 -3.18 3.24 -9.81
CA ALA A 134 -3.90 2.66 -10.94
C ALA A 134 -5.31 3.23 -11.08
N GLU A 135 -5.79 3.31 -12.31
CA GLU A 135 -7.13 3.76 -12.65
C GLU A 135 -7.86 2.68 -13.45
N THR A 136 -9.10 2.40 -13.07
CA THR A 136 -9.99 1.54 -13.85
C THR A 136 -10.75 2.37 -14.87
N THR A 137 -10.69 1.98 -16.14
CA THR A 137 -11.46 2.61 -17.22
C THR A 137 -12.69 1.77 -17.53
N ALA A 138 -13.87 2.37 -17.44
CA ALA A 138 -15.11 1.73 -17.85
C ALA A 138 -15.17 1.50 -19.38
N ALA A 139 -16.02 0.57 -19.81
CA ALA A 139 -16.32 0.39 -21.22
C ALA A 139 -16.90 1.69 -21.81
N ARG A 140 -16.36 2.15 -22.96
CA ARG A 140 -16.81 3.39 -23.61
C ARG A 140 -18.21 3.28 -24.20
N HIS A 141 -18.59 2.09 -24.65
CA HIS A 141 -19.88 1.81 -25.23
C HIS A 141 -20.52 0.62 -24.53
N THR A 142 -21.76 0.78 -24.13
CA THR A 142 -22.54 -0.27 -23.48
C THR A 142 -23.90 -0.41 -24.16
N LEU A 143 -24.42 -1.63 -24.24
CA LEU A 143 -25.79 -1.94 -24.66
C LEU A 143 -26.57 -2.34 -23.40
N ARG A 144 -27.67 -1.64 -23.14
CA ARG A 144 -28.56 -1.96 -22.03
C ARG A 144 -29.78 -2.72 -22.53
N ILE A 145 -30.03 -3.90 -21.95
CA ILE A 145 -31.20 -4.74 -22.19
C ILE A 145 -31.85 -5.02 -20.84
N GLY A 146 -32.94 -4.30 -20.54
CA GLY A 146 -33.59 -4.37 -19.21
C GLY A 146 -32.61 -3.94 -18.10
N GLN A 147 -32.33 -4.85 -17.17
CA GLN A 147 -31.38 -4.62 -16.10
C GLN A 147 -29.94 -5.06 -16.45
N THR A 148 -29.72 -5.63 -17.61
CA THR A 148 -28.41 -6.13 -18.05
C THR A 148 -27.69 -5.05 -18.85
N ILE A 149 -26.42 -4.83 -18.54
CA ILE A 149 -25.49 -3.92 -19.22
C ILE A 149 -24.43 -4.79 -19.90
N LEU A 150 -24.37 -4.74 -21.22
CA LEU A 150 -23.37 -5.45 -22.02
C LEU A 150 -22.32 -4.46 -22.51
N PRO A 151 -21.04 -4.59 -22.11
CA PRO A 151 -19.98 -3.76 -22.66
C PRO A 151 -19.73 -4.12 -24.13
N LEU A 152 -19.79 -3.13 -25.01
CA LEU A 152 -19.49 -3.25 -26.44
C LEU A 152 -18.05 -2.86 -26.76
N SER A 153 -17.33 -2.28 -25.80
CA SER A 153 -15.91 -1.97 -25.88
C SER A 153 -15.23 -2.40 -24.58
N GLY A 154 -13.95 -2.79 -24.64
CA GLY A 154 -13.20 -3.19 -23.43
C GLY A 154 -13.03 -2.03 -22.45
N GLY A 155 -13.29 -2.29 -21.17
CA GLY A 155 -12.69 -1.55 -20.06
C GLY A 155 -11.29 -2.09 -19.75
N GLY A 156 -10.58 -1.46 -18.84
CA GLY A 156 -9.24 -1.91 -18.46
C GLY A 156 -8.75 -1.24 -17.18
N VAL A 157 -7.58 -1.66 -16.75
CA VAL A 157 -6.85 -1.02 -15.66
C VAL A 157 -5.58 -0.41 -16.24
N ARG A 158 -5.27 0.83 -15.86
CA ARG A 158 -4.11 1.57 -16.31
C ARG A 158 -3.25 1.96 -15.13
N ASN A 159 -1.96 1.66 -15.20
CA ASN A 159 -0.97 2.20 -14.27
C ASN A 159 -0.83 3.71 -14.51
N LEU A 160 -0.89 4.50 -13.45
CA LEU A 160 -0.85 5.97 -13.53
C LEU A 160 0.56 6.54 -13.38
N ARG A 161 1.53 5.74 -12.95
CA ARG A 161 2.92 6.17 -12.86
C ARG A 161 3.45 6.54 -14.24
N GLY A 162 3.93 7.76 -14.38
CA GLY A 162 4.67 8.24 -15.53
C GLY A 162 6.12 7.77 -15.54
N GLY A 163 6.84 8.11 -16.60
CA GLY A 163 8.22 7.67 -16.80
C GLY A 163 8.32 6.20 -17.23
N ARG A 164 9.49 5.82 -17.69
CA ARG A 164 9.79 4.45 -18.11
C ARG A 164 10.31 3.65 -16.92
N ALA A 165 9.87 2.41 -16.78
CA ALA A 165 10.49 1.50 -15.83
C ALA A 165 11.90 1.12 -16.33
N PHE A 166 12.90 1.15 -15.45
CA PHE A 166 14.27 0.91 -15.86
C PHE A 166 14.51 -0.48 -16.47
N TRP A 167 13.74 -1.48 -16.08
CA TRP A 167 13.81 -2.81 -16.72
C TRP A 167 13.24 -2.84 -18.14
N GLN A 168 12.41 -1.88 -18.56
CA GLN A 168 12.04 -1.70 -19.97
C GLN A 168 13.24 -1.16 -20.77
N VAL A 169 14.07 -0.31 -20.15
CA VAL A 169 15.33 0.15 -20.77
C VAL A 169 16.31 -1.03 -20.89
N LEU A 170 16.43 -1.88 -19.85
CA LEU A 170 17.23 -3.11 -19.93
C LEU A 170 16.75 -4.05 -21.03
N GLU A 171 15.43 -4.21 -21.20
CA GLU A 171 14.85 -5.05 -22.25
C GLU A 171 15.22 -4.58 -23.68
N GLU A 172 15.29 -3.26 -23.90
CA GLU A 172 15.72 -2.70 -25.20
C GLU A 172 17.18 -3.01 -25.53
N HIS A 173 17.99 -3.30 -24.52
CA HIS A 173 19.38 -3.72 -24.65
C HIS A 173 19.57 -5.22 -24.49
N ASP A 174 18.49 -6.00 -24.62
CA ASP A 174 18.47 -7.46 -24.49
C ASP A 174 19.01 -7.99 -23.15
N ILE A 175 18.96 -7.19 -22.08
CA ILE A 175 19.32 -7.61 -20.72
C ILE A 175 18.11 -8.29 -20.08
N PRO A 176 18.19 -9.57 -19.69
CA PRO A 176 17.08 -10.26 -19.05
C PRO A 176 16.83 -9.72 -17.65
N SER A 177 15.55 -9.72 -17.24
CA SER A 177 15.13 -9.22 -15.94
C SER A 177 14.07 -10.13 -15.31
N ALA A 178 14.17 -10.33 -14.00
CA ALA A 178 13.12 -10.90 -13.17
C ALA A 178 12.78 -9.86 -12.09
N VAL A 179 11.56 -9.31 -12.13
CA VAL A 179 11.13 -8.21 -11.25
C VAL A 179 9.92 -8.67 -10.45
N ILE A 180 10.19 -9.15 -9.23
CA ILE A 180 9.24 -9.91 -8.44
C ILE A 180 8.67 -9.05 -7.31
N ARG A 181 7.34 -8.89 -7.32
CA ARG A 181 6.56 -8.12 -6.34
C ARG A 181 6.92 -6.63 -6.28
N MET A 182 7.34 -6.04 -7.41
CA MET A 182 7.66 -4.61 -7.48
C MET A 182 6.47 -3.76 -7.06
N PRO A 183 6.61 -2.92 -6.02
CA PRO A 183 5.59 -1.94 -5.65
C PRO A 183 5.32 -0.94 -6.78
N SER A 184 4.15 -0.31 -6.77
CA SER A 184 3.73 0.68 -7.78
C SER A 184 3.83 0.20 -9.24
N ASN A 185 3.80 -1.12 -9.44
CA ASN A 185 3.81 -1.78 -10.76
C ASN A 185 2.53 -2.59 -10.98
N TYR A 186 1.37 -1.99 -10.70
CA TYR A 186 0.07 -2.57 -10.96
C TYR A 186 -0.79 -1.62 -11.82
N PRO A 187 -1.43 -2.10 -12.90
CA PRO A 187 -1.05 -3.32 -13.60
C PRO A 187 0.41 -3.29 -14.04
N PRO A 188 1.06 -4.45 -14.20
CA PRO A 188 2.47 -4.48 -14.53
C PRO A 188 2.72 -3.83 -15.88
N VAL A 189 3.82 -3.05 -15.98
CA VAL A 189 4.19 -2.43 -17.24
C VAL A 189 4.43 -3.50 -18.31
N ALA A 190 4.03 -3.20 -19.55
CA ALA A 190 4.20 -4.13 -20.67
C ALA A 190 5.68 -4.42 -20.92
N THR A 191 6.06 -5.68 -20.82
CA THR A 191 7.41 -6.20 -21.07
C THR A 191 7.34 -7.70 -21.36
N ARG A 192 8.35 -8.23 -22.04
CA ARG A 192 8.53 -9.68 -22.26
C ARG A 192 9.18 -10.36 -21.05
N GLN A 193 9.71 -9.56 -20.12
CA GLN A 193 10.41 -10.01 -18.92
C GLN A 193 9.43 -10.56 -17.87
N ARG A 194 9.94 -11.41 -16.97
CA ARG A 194 9.12 -11.91 -15.86
C ARG A 194 8.92 -10.80 -14.81
N THR A 195 7.68 -10.36 -14.66
CA THR A 195 7.31 -9.44 -13.58
C THR A 195 6.08 -9.95 -12.83
N LEU A 196 6.07 -9.77 -11.51
CA LEU A 196 4.92 -9.96 -10.64
C LEU A 196 4.63 -8.65 -9.92
N SER A 197 3.39 -8.17 -9.98
CA SER A 197 2.98 -6.96 -9.26
C SER A 197 3.07 -7.14 -7.74
N GLY A 198 3.43 -6.08 -7.05
CA GLY A 198 3.53 -6.01 -5.59
C GLY A 198 2.52 -5.06 -4.98
N MET A 199 2.97 -4.22 -4.04
CA MET A 199 2.14 -3.21 -3.38
C MET A 199 1.40 -2.35 -4.40
N ASN A 200 0.18 -1.93 -4.07
CA ASN A 200 -0.86 -1.33 -4.90
C ASN A 200 -1.63 -2.32 -5.80
N THR A 201 -1.31 -3.62 -5.81
CA THR A 201 -2.23 -4.61 -6.37
C THR A 201 -3.45 -4.71 -5.44
N PRO A 202 -4.67 -4.44 -5.94
CA PRO A 202 -5.87 -4.49 -5.12
C PRO A 202 -6.28 -5.92 -4.77
N ASP A 203 -7.25 -6.05 -3.88
CA ASP A 203 -8.02 -7.27 -3.73
C ASP A 203 -8.97 -7.48 -4.95
N LEU A 204 -9.68 -8.60 -5.02
CA LEU A 204 -10.62 -8.89 -6.11
C LEU A 204 -11.76 -7.86 -6.20
N LYS A 205 -12.07 -7.17 -5.11
CA LYS A 205 -13.10 -6.13 -5.04
C LYS A 205 -12.61 -4.76 -5.51
N GLY A 206 -11.33 -4.64 -5.88
CA GLY A 206 -10.68 -3.38 -6.26
C GLY A 206 -10.35 -2.48 -5.06
N THR A 207 -10.22 -3.03 -3.86
CA THR A 207 -9.89 -2.29 -2.64
C THR A 207 -8.47 -2.61 -2.15
N TYR A 208 -7.99 -1.88 -1.13
CA TYR A 208 -6.73 -2.23 -0.44
C TYR A 208 -6.87 -3.43 0.52
N GLY A 209 -8.03 -4.06 0.54
CA GLY A 209 -8.36 -5.24 1.32
C GLY A 209 -9.47 -4.96 2.34
N ILE A 210 -10.60 -5.64 2.17
CA ILE A 210 -11.71 -5.62 3.12
C ILE A 210 -11.90 -7.05 3.62
N PHE A 211 -11.57 -7.27 4.90
CA PHE A 211 -11.83 -8.55 5.54
C PHE A 211 -13.33 -8.72 5.85
N ASN A 212 -13.78 -9.96 6.08
CA ASN A 212 -15.11 -10.27 6.57
C ASN A 212 -15.00 -10.98 7.92
N TYR A 213 -15.82 -10.57 8.87
CA TYR A 213 -15.86 -11.17 10.20
C TYR A 213 -17.28 -11.51 10.59
N TYR A 214 -17.51 -12.77 10.89
CA TYR A 214 -18.82 -13.33 11.21
C TYR A 214 -18.86 -13.68 12.70
N THR A 215 -19.83 -13.10 13.43
CA THR A 215 -19.96 -13.34 14.86
C THR A 215 -21.40 -13.23 15.31
N ASN A 216 -21.76 -13.95 16.38
CA ASN A 216 -23.04 -13.80 17.08
C ASN A 216 -22.94 -12.90 18.32
N GLU A 217 -21.86 -12.12 18.43
CA GLU A 217 -21.61 -11.16 19.51
C GLU A 217 -22.02 -9.75 19.10
N ALA A 218 -23.32 -9.44 19.22
CA ALA A 218 -23.94 -8.24 18.69
C ALA A 218 -23.42 -6.87 19.22
N LYS A 219 -22.55 -6.87 20.23
CA LYS A 219 -22.03 -5.64 20.87
C LYS A 219 -20.59 -5.27 20.47
N ALA A 220 -19.87 -6.17 19.82
CA ALA A 220 -18.43 -6.00 19.65
C ALA A 220 -18.07 -5.00 18.56
N ILE A 221 -19.04 -4.59 17.71
CA ILE A 221 -18.65 -3.96 16.48
C ILE A 221 -19.66 -2.90 16.09
N THR A 222 -19.31 -1.69 16.44
CA THR A 222 -19.93 -0.53 15.85
C THR A 222 -19.62 -0.52 14.35
N GLU A 223 -20.47 0.07 13.53
CA GLU A 223 -20.25 0.33 12.11
C GLU A 223 -18.93 1.10 11.83
N GLU A 224 -18.20 1.41 12.88
CA GLU A 224 -16.92 2.13 12.97
C GLU A 224 -15.67 1.26 12.79
N ALA A 225 -15.78 -0.02 12.44
CA ALA A 225 -14.61 -0.80 12.02
C ALA A 225 -14.02 -0.26 10.70
N GLY A 226 -13.86 1.05 10.67
CA GLY A 226 -13.03 1.87 9.82
C GLY A 226 -13.04 1.57 8.30
N GLY A 227 -14.07 0.91 7.75
CA GLY A 227 -14.18 0.66 6.31
C GLY A 227 -13.17 -0.30 5.71
N THR A 228 -12.31 -0.86 6.53
CA THR A 228 -11.31 -1.87 6.16
C THR A 228 -11.78 -3.29 6.46
N GLY A 229 -12.91 -3.42 7.12
CA GLY A 229 -13.55 -4.69 7.46
C GLY A 229 -15.06 -4.62 7.36
N ARG A 230 -15.66 -5.77 7.13
CA ARG A 230 -17.12 -5.94 7.14
C ARG A 230 -17.50 -6.96 8.19
N LEU A 231 -18.44 -6.56 9.05
CA LEU A 231 -18.96 -7.36 10.13
C LEU A 231 -20.32 -7.90 9.79
N HIS A 232 -20.47 -9.17 10.03
CA HIS A 232 -21.69 -9.93 9.76
C HIS A 232 -22.22 -10.48 11.06
N ASP A 233 -23.39 -9.99 11.47
CA ASP A 233 -24.14 -10.61 12.56
C ASP A 233 -24.73 -11.94 12.08
N VAL A 234 -24.41 -13.03 12.76
CA VAL A 234 -24.86 -14.38 12.40
C VAL A 234 -25.51 -15.07 13.58
N TYR A 235 -26.37 -16.00 13.30
CA TYR A 235 -27.10 -16.77 14.31
C TYR A 235 -26.62 -18.23 14.32
N VAL A 236 -26.37 -18.77 15.51
CA VAL A 236 -26.08 -20.20 15.71
C VAL A 236 -27.39 -20.93 16.01
N VAL A 237 -27.86 -21.70 15.06
CA VAL A 237 -29.12 -22.48 15.20
C VAL A 237 -28.81 -23.96 15.03
N GLY A 238 -29.01 -24.76 16.09
CA GLY A 238 -28.73 -26.19 16.04
C GLY A 238 -27.29 -26.55 15.64
N ASN A 239 -26.29 -25.84 16.15
CA ASN A 239 -24.89 -25.97 15.78
C ASN A 239 -24.59 -25.63 14.31
N ARG A 240 -25.45 -24.88 13.63
CA ARG A 240 -25.27 -24.44 12.26
C ARG A 240 -25.25 -22.92 12.20
N VAL A 241 -24.38 -22.39 11.36
CA VAL A 241 -24.31 -20.96 10.97
C VAL A 241 -24.45 -20.87 9.46
N GLU A 242 -25.23 -19.92 8.99
CA GLU A 242 -25.33 -19.55 7.58
C GLU A 242 -24.70 -18.17 7.41
N GLY A 243 -23.89 -18.01 6.37
CA GLY A 243 -23.22 -16.77 6.07
C GLY A 243 -23.19 -16.50 4.57
N LYS A 244 -22.90 -15.25 4.22
CA LYS A 244 -22.68 -14.81 2.84
C LYS A 244 -21.32 -14.15 2.74
N LEU A 245 -20.51 -14.55 1.77
CA LEU A 245 -19.25 -13.92 1.46
C LEU A 245 -19.47 -12.88 0.35
N PRO A 246 -19.36 -11.57 0.64
CA PRO A 246 -19.53 -10.50 -0.34
C PRO A 246 -18.34 -10.46 -1.31
N GLY A 247 -18.64 -10.41 -2.59
CA GLY A 247 -17.69 -10.36 -3.68
C GLY A 247 -17.59 -9.00 -4.36
N PRO A 248 -17.04 -8.95 -5.58
CA PRO A 248 -16.97 -7.72 -6.38
C PRO A 248 -18.36 -7.28 -6.85
N THR A 249 -18.48 -5.99 -7.16
CA THR A 249 -19.70 -5.43 -7.72
C THR A 249 -19.95 -5.94 -9.14
N ASN A 250 -21.21 -6.17 -9.48
CA ASN A 250 -21.64 -6.65 -10.78
C ASN A 250 -21.93 -5.48 -11.72
N SER A 251 -20.93 -5.03 -12.48
CA SER A 251 -21.06 -3.96 -13.48
C SER A 251 -21.90 -4.34 -14.71
N PHE A 252 -22.25 -5.62 -14.87
CA PHE A 252 -23.17 -6.08 -15.92
C PHE A 252 -24.64 -5.90 -15.53
N ARG A 253 -24.92 -5.38 -14.34
CA ARG A 253 -26.29 -5.08 -13.86
C ARG A 253 -26.45 -3.62 -13.48
N THR A 254 -27.64 -3.09 -13.77
CA THR A 254 -28.01 -1.74 -13.35
C THR A 254 -27.91 -1.61 -11.83
N GLY A 255 -27.33 -0.52 -11.34
CA GLY A 255 -27.13 -0.28 -9.92
C GLY A 255 -25.90 -0.96 -9.34
N ASN A 256 -25.13 -1.69 -10.16
CA ASN A 256 -23.88 -2.37 -9.77
C ASN A 256 -24.03 -3.14 -8.44
N PRO A 257 -24.98 -4.08 -8.30
CA PRO A 257 -25.17 -4.82 -7.06
C PRO A 257 -23.90 -5.61 -6.72
N GLU A 258 -23.60 -5.77 -5.45
CA GLU A 258 -22.52 -6.64 -5.00
C GLU A 258 -22.90 -8.11 -5.26
N THR A 259 -21.92 -8.92 -5.67
CA THR A 259 -22.09 -10.37 -5.78
C THR A 259 -21.88 -11.01 -4.39
N GLU A 260 -22.49 -12.15 -4.16
CA GLU A 260 -22.38 -12.89 -2.91
C GLU A 260 -22.26 -14.38 -3.16
N ILE A 261 -21.62 -15.11 -2.23
CA ILE A 261 -21.53 -16.56 -2.18
C ILE A 261 -22.07 -17.02 -0.82
N ASP A 262 -23.08 -17.87 -0.82
CA ASP A 262 -23.57 -18.49 0.41
C ASP A 262 -22.58 -19.54 0.91
N PHE A 263 -22.40 -19.61 2.25
CA PHE A 263 -21.64 -20.66 2.90
C PHE A 263 -22.32 -21.11 4.19
N GLN A 264 -21.98 -22.32 4.65
CA GLN A 264 -22.52 -22.92 5.87
C GLN A 264 -21.36 -23.37 6.76
N VAL A 265 -21.58 -23.25 8.07
CA VAL A 265 -20.66 -23.75 9.09
C VAL A 265 -21.41 -24.70 9.98
N PHE A 266 -20.90 -25.93 10.14
CA PHE A 266 -21.40 -26.94 11.02
C PHE A 266 -20.46 -27.10 12.20
N ILE A 267 -20.88 -26.62 13.37
CA ILE A 267 -20.08 -26.65 14.59
C ILE A 267 -20.14 -28.07 15.18
N ASP A 268 -18.98 -28.65 15.47
CA ASP A 268 -18.91 -29.93 16.17
C ASP A 268 -19.49 -29.79 17.59
N PRO A 269 -20.49 -30.61 18.00
CA PRO A 269 -21.10 -30.49 19.32
C PRO A 269 -20.15 -30.85 20.47
N ALA A 270 -19.12 -31.66 20.22
CA ALA A 270 -18.20 -32.20 21.23
C ALA A 270 -16.81 -31.58 21.22
N ASN A 271 -16.36 -31.08 20.07
CA ASN A 271 -15.01 -30.57 19.89
C ASN A 271 -15.00 -29.07 19.54
N PRO A 272 -13.91 -28.33 19.85
CA PRO A 272 -13.74 -26.96 19.42
C PRO A 272 -13.31 -26.89 17.93
N ALA A 273 -14.24 -27.30 17.04
CA ALA A 273 -14.01 -27.39 15.61
C ALA A 273 -15.31 -27.15 14.83
N ALA A 274 -15.18 -26.80 13.56
CA ALA A 274 -16.34 -26.70 12.67
C ALA A 274 -15.98 -27.12 11.24
N LYS A 275 -16.96 -27.70 10.53
CA LYS A 275 -16.90 -27.95 9.09
C LYS A 275 -17.50 -26.74 8.37
N ILE A 276 -16.77 -26.19 7.43
CA ILE A 276 -17.20 -25.11 6.57
C ILE A 276 -17.49 -25.68 5.17
N VAL A 277 -18.63 -25.30 4.61
CA VAL A 277 -19.05 -25.67 3.25
C VAL A 277 -19.29 -24.40 2.46
N ILE A 278 -18.53 -24.21 1.39
CA ILE A 278 -18.65 -23.07 0.49
C ILE A 278 -18.49 -23.53 -0.97
N GLN A 279 -19.50 -23.30 -1.79
CA GLN A 279 -19.58 -23.82 -3.16
C GLN A 279 -19.38 -25.34 -3.20
N ASP A 280 -18.42 -25.84 -3.97
CA ASP A 280 -18.08 -27.26 -4.11
C ASP A 280 -17.01 -27.74 -3.10
N GLN A 281 -16.62 -26.90 -2.14
CA GLN A 281 -15.57 -27.19 -1.18
C GLN A 281 -16.14 -27.41 0.21
N GLU A 282 -15.61 -28.42 0.91
CA GLU A 282 -15.81 -28.60 2.35
C GLU A 282 -14.47 -28.81 3.05
N PHE A 283 -14.33 -28.25 4.23
CA PHE A 283 -13.12 -28.39 5.05
C PHE A 283 -13.45 -28.20 6.53
N ILE A 284 -12.61 -28.79 7.37
CA ILE A 284 -12.73 -28.71 8.83
C ILE A 284 -11.63 -27.82 9.36
N LEU A 285 -11.99 -26.94 10.30
CA LEU A 285 -11.05 -26.13 11.07
C LEU A 285 -11.26 -26.39 12.57
N LYS A 286 -10.18 -26.48 13.30
CA LYS A 286 -10.18 -26.34 14.77
C LYS A 286 -10.18 -24.86 15.12
N GLU A 287 -10.56 -24.53 16.35
CA GLU A 287 -10.32 -23.18 16.88
C GLU A 287 -8.87 -22.80 16.74
N LYS A 288 -8.63 -21.52 16.34
CA LYS A 288 -7.31 -20.92 16.09
C LYS A 288 -6.54 -21.55 14.92
N GLU A 289 -7.26 -22.14 13.95
CA GLU A 289 -6.66 -22.73 12.76
C GLU A 289 -7.01 -21.94 11.50
N TRP A 290 -5.98 -21.75 10.62
CA TRP A 290 -6.09 -21.17 9.29
C TRP A 290 -6.35 -22.24 8.25
N SER A 291 -7.27 -21.97 7.31
CA SER A 291 -7.72 -22.98 6.32
C SER A 291 -6.73 -23.30 5.19
N GLY A 292 -5.65 -22.56 5.07
CA GLY A 292 -5.00 -22.43 3.77
C GLY A 292 -5.89 -21.74 2.74
N TRP A 293 -5.35 -21.44 1.55
CA TRP A 293 -6.11 -20.75 0.50
C TRP A 293 -7.32 -21.55 0.02
N LYS A 294 -8.49 -20.90 -0.02
CA LYS A 294 -9.72 -21.40 -0.60
C LYS A 294 -10.10 -20.60 -1.81
N ARG A 295 -10.35 -21.28 -2.94
CA ARG A 295 -10.74 -20.63 -4.18
C ARG A 295 -12.25 -20.38 -4.16
N VAL A 296 -12.68 -19.17 -4.54
CA VAL A 296 -14.07 -18.75 -4.59
C VAL A 296 -14.37 -18.11 -5.94
N ARG A 297 -15.55 -18.39 -6.51
CA ARG A 297 -15.93 -17.91 -7.84
C ARG A 297 -17.22 -17.12 -7.78
N PHE A 298 -17.17 -15.86 -8.19
CA PHE A 298 -18.30 -14.93 -8.26
C PHE A 298 -18.84 -14.89 -9.67
N HIS A 299 -20.13 -15.14 -9.86
CA HIS A 299 -20.80 -15.09 -11.14
C HIS A 299 -21.47 -13.75 -11.36
N PHE A 300 -21.16 -13.07 -12.45
CA PHE A 300 -21.78 -11.81 -12.88
C PHE A 300 -22.96 -12.05 -13.82
N MET A 301 -22.80 -13.00 -14.72
CA MET A 301 -23.78 -13.50 -15.68
C MET A 301 -23.38 -14.93 -16.10
N PRO A 302 -24.25 -15.68 -16.82
CA PRO A 302 -24.00 -17.12 -17.08
C PRO A 302 -22.63 -17.44 -17.69
N THR A 303 -22.05 -16.52 -18.44
CA THR A 303 -20.75 -16.69 -19.13
C THR A 303 -19.61 -15.87 -18.54
N GLN A 304 -19.86 -15.11 -17.51
CA GLN A 304 -18.86 -14.20 -16.90
C GLN A 304 -18.76 -14.42 -15.39
N SER A 305 -17.56 -14.65 -14.94
CA SER A 305 -17.24 -14.82 -13.52
C SER A 305 -15.85 -14.32 -13.22
N ALA A 306 -15.56 -14.03 -11.95
CA ALA A 306 -14.22 -13.78 -11.44
C ALA A 306 -13.86 -14.79 -10.37
N SER A 307 -12.64 -15.31 -10.43
CA SER A 307 -12.06 -16.20 -9.43
C SER A 307 -11.22 -15.42 -8.44
N GLY A 308 -11.37 -15.72 -7.15
CA GLY A 308 -10.54 -15.20 -6.07
C GLY A 308 -10.10 -16.29 -5.13
N ILE A 309 -9.17 -15.96 -4.25
CA ILE A 309 -8.71 -16.83 -3.17
C ILE A 309 -8.78 -16.08 -1.83
N CYS A 310 -9.17 -16.78 -0.77
CA CYS A 310 -9.20 -16.21 0.58
C CYS A 310 -8.82 -17.26 1.63
N LEU A 311 -8.44 -16.77 2.81
CA LEU A 311 -8.16 -17.59 3.99
C LEU A 311 -9.33 -17.49 4.96
N PHE A 312 -9.70 -18.61 5.56
CA PHE A 312 -10.61 -18.67 6.68
C PHE A 312 -9.82 -18.92 7.97
N TYR A 313 -10.20 -18.26 9.04
CA TYR A 313 -9.63 -18.46 10.37
C TYR A 313 -10.76 -18.63 11.37
N LEU A 314 -10.87 -19.83 11.96
CA LEU A 314 -11.87 -20.14 12.98
C LEU A 314 -11.34 -19.67 14.34
N LYS A 315 -11.77 -18.50 14.76
CA LYS A 315 -11.27 -17.89 15.99
C LYS A 315 -11.87 -18.54 17.24
N GLU A 316 -13.18 -18.80 17.23
CA GLU A 316 -13.92 -19.35 18.37
C GLU A 316 -15.21 -20.01 17.89
N VAL A 317 -15.60 -21.14 18.48
CA VAL A 317 -16.91 -21.78 18.21
C VAL A 317 -17.87 -21.65 19.38
N ARG A 318 -17.38 -21.57 20.63
CA ARG A 318 -18.14 -21.41 21.86
C ARG A 318 -17.34 -20.66 22.95
N PRO A 319 -17.97 -19.85 23.83
CA PRO A 319 -19.43 -19.60 23.91
C PRO A 319 -19.95 -18.66 22.82
N LYS A 320 -19.06 -17.99 22.06
CA LYS A 320 -19.39 -17.15 20.93
C LYS A 320 -18.85 -17.76 19.65
N PHE A 321 -19.58 -17.59 18.55
CA PHE A 321 -19.06 -17.94 17.23
C PHE A 321 -18.29 -16.79 16.64
N LYS A 322 -17.05 -17.02 16.17
CA LYS A 322 -16.17 -16.02 15.57
C LYS A 322 -15.40 -16.66 14.41
N LEU A 323 -15.68 -16.20 13.21
CA LEU A 323 -15.02 -16.63 11.98
C LEU A 323 -14.50 -15.40 11.23
N TYR A 324 -13.20 -15.35 11.00
CA TYR A 324 -12.56 -14.35 10.15
C TYR A 324 -12.36 -14.93 8.74
N VAL A 325 -12.59 -14.09 7.72
CA VAL A 325 -12.25 -14.38 6.33
C VAL A 325 -11.42 -13.23 5.78
N SER A 326 -10.23 -13.54 5.24
CA SER A 326 -9.32 -12.53 4.70
C SER A 326 -9.95 -11.74 3.55
N PRO A 327 -9.40 -10.59 3.18
CA PRO A 327 -9.68 -10.01 1.88
C PRO A 327 -9.58 -11.07 0.77
N ILE A 328 -10.39 -10.92 -0.28
CA ILE A 328 -10.42 -11.87 -1.38
C ILE A 328 -9.34 -11.46 -2.39
N HIS A 329 -8.26 -12.20 -2.45
CA HIS A 329 -7.18 -11.95 -3.39
C HIS A 329 -7.56 -12.35 -4.82
N ILE A 330 -6.94 -11.74 -5.83
CA ILE A 330 -7.04 -12.18 -7.22
C ILE A 330 -6.46 -13.58 -7.32
N ASP A 331 -7.19 -14.54 -7.91
CA ASP A 331 -6.70 -15.90 -8.12
C ASP A 331 -5.50 -15.92 -9.09
N PRO A 332 -4.28 -16.32 -8.66
CA PRO A 332 -3.13 -16.32 -9.55
C PRO A 332 -3.22 -17.35 -10.70
N GLY A 333 -4.05 -18.37 -10.53
CA GLY A 333 -4.29 -19.41 -11.55
C GLY A 333 -5.32 -19.00 -12.61
N ASP A 334 -6.23 -18.07 -12.27
CA ASP A 334 -7.27 -17.53 -13.16
C ASP A 334 -7.47 -16.03 -12.89
N PRO A 335 -6.42 -15.21 -13.11
CA PRO A 335 -6.44 -13.81 -12.71
C PRO A 335 -7.46 -13.01 -13.52
N ALA A 336 -8.45 -12.44 -12.82
CA ALA A 336 -9.45 -11.54 -13.41
C ALA A 336 -8.86 -10.20 -13.87
N LEU A 337 -7.70 -9.82 -13.32
CA LEU A 337 -6.97 -8.59 -13.63
C LEU A 337 -5.48 -8.93 -13.82
N PRO A 338 -4.75 -8.21 -14.68
CA PRO A 338 -3.35 -8.51 -14.96
C PRO A 338 -2.47 -8.24 -13.72
N ILE A 339 -1.83 -9.30 -13.20
CA ILE A 339 -0.92 -9.23 -12.04
C ILE A 339 0.51 -9.63 -12.40
N SER A 340 0.76 -10.09 -13.62
CA SER A 340 2.09 -10.50 -14.08
C SER A 340 2.32 -10.22 -15.56
N THR A 341 3.58 -10.13 -15.94
CA THR A 341 4.03 -10.23 -17.33
C THR A 341 5.12 -11.29 -17.46
N PRO A 342 5.06 -12.18 -18.46
CA PRO A 342 3.85 -12.42 -19.29
C PRO A 342 2.66 -12.85 -18.41
N GLU A 343 1.43 -12.78 -18.92
CA GLU A 343 0.24 -13.19 -18.16
C GLU A 343 0.30 -14.65 -17.68
N SER A 344 1.00 -15.51 -18.43
CA SER A 344 1.21 -16.91 -18.06
C SER A 344 2.09 -17.10 -16.81
N TYR A 345 2.82 -16.06 -16.39
CA TYR A 345 3.78 -16.19 -15.31
C TYR A 345 3.13 -16.42 -13.95
N SER A 346 2.04 -15.71 -13.62
CA SER A 346 1.29 -15.99 -12.37
C SER A 346 0.74 -17.42 -12.33
N ARG A 347 0.26 -17.93 -13.48
CA ARG A 347 -0.22 -19.33 -13.60
C ARG A 347 0.91 -20.35 -13.49
N GLU A 348 2.13 -20.00 -13.97
CA GLU A 348 3.32 -20.84 -13.77
C GLU A 348 3.65 -20.97 -12.28
N LEU A 349 3.66 -19.86 -11.55
CA LEU A 349 3.91 -19.84 -10.11
C LEU A 349 2.82 -20.62 -9.35
N GLU A 350 1.55 -20.41 -9.70
CA GLU A 350 0.43 -21.13 -9.08
C GLU A 350 0.53 -22.66 -9.27
N ARG A 351 0.88 -23.12 -10.46
CA ARG A 351 1.12 -24.56 -10.71
C ARG A 351 2.28 -25.12 -9.90
N ARG A 352 3.25 -24.29 -9.53
CA ARG A 352 4.43 -24.71 -8.75
C ARG A 352 4.17 -24.74 -7.25
N PHE A 353 3.47 -23.71 -6.71
CA PHE A 353 3.31 -23.48 -5.28
C PHE A 353 1.88 -23.69 -4.78
N GLY A 354 0.92 -23.84 -5.69
CA GLY A 354 -0.48 -23.65 -5.36
C GLY A 354 -0.84 -22.17 -5.29
N PRO A 355 -2.06 -21.85 -4.83
CA PRO A 355 -2.49 -20.46 -4.64
C PRO A 355 -1.57 -19.73 -3.67
N PHE A 356 -1.26 -18.47 -3.98
CA PHE A 356 -0.42 -17.59 -3.17
C PHE A 356 -1.00 -16.17 -3.11
N PHE A 357 -0.61 -15.38 -2.15
CA PHE A 357 -1.15 -14.04 -2.01
C PHE A 357 -0.80 -13.14 -3.20
N THR A 358 -1.78 -12.38 -3.68
CA THR A 358 -1.64 -11.45 -4.80
C THR A 358 -1.96 -10.01 -4.43
N LYS A 359 -2.65 -9.78 -3.30
CA LYS A 359 -2.89 -8.43 -2.77
C LYS A 359 -1.57 -7.78 -2.34
N GLY A 360 -1.40 -6.51 -2.66
CA GLY A 360 -0.14 -5.80 -2.53
C GLY A 360 0.40 -5.59 -1.11
N LEU A 361 -0.47 -5.50 -0.11
CA LEU A 361 -0.16 -5.49 1.32
C LEU A 361 -0.91 -6.66 1.97
N PRO A 362 -0.33 -7.86 1.98
CA PRO A 362 -1.08 -9.09 2.25
C PRO A 362 -1.39 -9.33 3.73
N ALA A 363 -0.55 -8.91 4.68
CA ALA A 363 -0.86 -9.01 6.10
C ALA A 363 -2.00 -8.03 6.46
N ASP A 364 -2.98 -8.51 7.23
CA ASP A 364 -4.19 -7.73 7.52
C ASP A 364 -4.03 -6.85 8.76
N THR A 365 -3.28 -5.77 8.58
CA THR A 365 -3.09 -4.73 9.61
C THR A 365 -4.42 -4.13 10.08
N ALA A 366 -5.42 -4.10 9.20
CA ALA A 366 -6.73 -3.57 9.54
C ALA A 366 -7.49 -4.49 10.52
N ALA A 367 -7.40 -5.80 10.33
CA ALA A 367 -8.02 -6.75 11.24
C ALA A 367 -7.38 -6.68 12.65
N LEU A 368 -6.06 -6.46 12.73
CA LEU A 368 -5.39 -6.22 14.01
C LEU A 368 -5.79 -4.90 14.64
N ASP A 369 -5.81 -3.80 13.87
CA ASP A 369 -6.14 -2.46 14.38
C ASP A 369 -7.61 -2.35 14.86
N ASN A 370 -8.50 -3.18 14.33
CA ASN A 370 -9.90 -3.25 14.73
C ASN A 370 -10.21 -4.39 15.74
N ASP A 371 -9.21 -4.95 16.41
CA ASP A 371 -9.34 -6.01 17.42
C ASP A 371 -10.03 -7.31 16.92
N VAL A 372 -10.12 -7.48 15.60
CA VAL A 372 -10.62 -8.71 14.98
C VAL A 372 -9.59 -9.83 15.06
N LEU A 373 -8.33 -9.52 14.81
CA LEU A 373 -7.18 -10.36 15.12
C LEU A 373 -6.43 -9.76 16.33
N ASP A 374 -5.88 -10.61 17.18
CA ASP A 374 -4.90 -10.19 18.18
C ASP A 374 -3.48 -10.22 17.58
N GLU A 375 -2.48 -9.80 18.38
CA GLU A 375 -1.10 -9.71 17.95
C GLU A 375 -0.51 -11.08 17.54
N GLU A 376 -0.90 -12.16 18.21
CA GLU A 376 -0.44 -13.51 17.89
C GLU A 376 -1.06 -14.04 16.60
N GLU A 377 -2.36 -13.82 16.43
CA GLU A 377 -3.12 -14.20 15.23
C GLU A 377 -2.64 -13.44 14.00
N PHE A 378 -2.35 -12.14 14.14
CA PHE A 378 -1.77 -11.33 13.09
C PHE A 378 -0.36 -11.82 12.70
N LEU A 379 0.51 -12.09 13.68
CA LEU A 379 1.84 -12.62 13.42
C LEU A 379 1.82 -14.02 12.78
N ALA A 380 0.81 -14.82 13.09
CA ALA A 380 0.61 -16.11 12.44
C ALA A 380 0.28 -15.91 10.95
N GLN A 381 -0.61 -14.96 10.61
CA GLN A 381 -0.95 -14.62 9.23
C GLN A 381 0.24 -14.02 8.47
N ASP A 382 0.93 -13.03 9.05
CA ASP A 382 2.13 -12.43 8.43
C ASP A 382 3.24 -13.48 8.25
N GLY A 383 3.32 -14.46 9.15
CA GLY A 383 4.21 -15.62 8.99
C GLY A 383 3.87 -16.51 7.79
N LEU A 384 2.59 -16.63 7.39
CA LEU A 384 2.22 -17.29 6.12
C LEU A 384 2.74 -16.50 4.93
N VAL A 385 2.52 -15.18 4.93
CA VAL A 385 2.98 -14.26 3.89
C VAL A 385 4.50 -14.32 3.71
N LEU A 386 5.24 -14.31 4.82
CA LEU A 386 6.70 -14.36 4.79
C LEU A 386 7.20 -15.70 4.24
N ARG A 387 6.62 -16.82 4.64
CA ARG A 387 6.97 -18.16 4.09
C ARG A 387 6.75 -18.23 2.58
N GLU A 388 5.58 -17.81 2.08
CA GLU A 388 5.32 -17.76 0.64
C GLU A 388 6.32 -16.86 -0.10
N SER A 389 6.75 -15.75 0.52
CA SER A 389 7.76 -14.87 -0.04
C SER A 389 9.14 -15.53 -0.10
N LEU A 390 9.53 -16.29 0.94
CA LEU A 390 10.80 -17.02 0.97
C LEU A 390 10.82 -18.15 -0.06
N ASP A 391 9.74 -18.93 -0.18
CA ASP A 391 9.63 -20.00 -1.17
C ASP A 391 9.73 -19.44 -2.60
N LEU A 392 9.09 -18.31 -2.86
CA LEU A 392 9.15 -17.62 -4.17
C LEU A 392 10.54 -17.04 -4.43
N LEU A 393 11.21 -16.45 -3.41
CA LEU A 393 12.59 -15.98 -3.51
C LEU A 393 13.52 -17.12 -3.89
N ASP A 394 13.48 -18.23 -3.14
CA ASP A 394 14.38 -19.37 -3.36
C ASP A 394 14.20 -19.96 -4.78
N PHE A 395 12.96 -20.03 -5.25
CA PHE A 395 12.67 -20.51 -6.62
C PHE A 395 13.20 -19.58 -7.69
N GLU A 396 12.92 -18.27 -7.61
CA GLU A 396 13.36 -17.33 -8.65
C GLU A 396 14.86 -17.04 -8.58
N LEU A 397 15.45 -17.00 -7.39
CA LEU A 397 16.90 -16.90 -7.20
C LEU A 397 17.63 -18.15 -7.71
N GLY A 398 16.98 -19.33 -7.59
CA GLY A 398 17.49 -20.60 -8.15
C GLY A 398 17.58 -20.57 -9.68
N ARG A 399 16.74 -19.80 -10.35
CA ARG A 399 16.66 -19.64 -11.82
C ARG A 399 17.46 -18.46 -12.37
N PHE A 400 18.03 -17.65 -11.47
CA PHE A 400 18.76 -16.44 -11.85
C PHE A 400 20.20 -16.76 -12.22
N ASP A 401 20.58 -16.51 -13.48
CA ASP A 401 21.90 -16.78 -14.02
C ASP A 401 22.59 -15.52 -14.59
N GLU A 402 21.80 -14.53 -15.06
CA GLU A 402 22.31 -13.32 -15.72
C GLU A 402 21.30 -12.16 -15.66
N GLY A 403 21.77 -10.93 -15.85
CA GLY A 403 20.92 -9.73 -15.96
C GLY A 403 20.49 -9.19 -14.61
N LEU A 404 19.24 -8.75 -14.52
CA LEU A 404 18.65 -8.16 -13.31
C LEU A 404 17.76 -9.14 -12.57
N PHE A 405 17.94 -9.22 -11.26
CA PHE A 405 17.01 -9.84 -10.32
C PHE A 405 16.58 -8.80 -9.29
N PHE A 406 15.27 -8.53 -9.21
CA PHE A 406 14.66 -7.71 -8.16
C PHE A 406 13.64 -8.54 -7.37
N PHE A 407 13.69 -8.44 -6.05
CA PHE A 407 12.71 -9.07 -5.15
C PHE A 407 12.35 -8.13 -4.00
N TYR A 408 11.07 -8.12 -3.61
CA TYR A 408 10.53 -7.21 -2.58
C TYR A 408 9.92 -7.97 -1.40
N PHE A 409 10.16 -7.45 -0.19
CA PHE A 409 9.58 -7.88 1.07
C PHE A 409 8.81 -6.74 1.74
N SER A 410 7.56 -7.01 2.18
CA SER A 410 6.70 -6.05 2.88
C SER A 410 6.61 -6.24 4.39
N SER A 411 7.02 -7.40 4.91
CA SER A 411 6.80 -7.75 6.33
C SER A 411 7.56 -6.86 7.30
N THR A 412 8.69 -6.25 6.90
CA THR A 412 9.43 -5.28 7.73
C THR A 412 8.59 -4.05 8.00
N ASP A 413 7.99 -3.46 6.97
CA ASP A 413 7.10 -2.32 7.07
C ASP A 413 5.86 -2.63 7.91
N GLN A 414 5.12 -3.70 7.57
CA GLN A 414 3.85 -4.02 8.22
C GLN A 414 4.01 -4.33 9.72
N ARG A 415 5.10 -5.00 10.12
CA ARG A 415 5.39 -5.23 11.54
C ARG A 415 5.78 -3.97 12.27
N GLN A 416 6.54 -3.07 11.67
CA GLN A 416 6.91 -1.80 12.28
C GLN A 416 5.68 -0.90 12.51
N HIS A 417 4.76 -0.83 11.54
CA HIS A 417 3.51 -0.12 11.72
C HIS A 417 2.74 -0.60 12.96
N MET A 418 2.61 -1.92 13.14
CA MET A 418 1.70 -2.48 14.14
C MET A 418 2.34 -2.68 15.52
N PHE A 419 3.68 -2.81 15.62
CA PHE A 419 4.35 -3.18 16.87
C PHE A 419 5.25 -2.09 17.45
N TRP A 420 5.37 -0.93 16.80
CA TRP A 420 6.23 0.16 17.31
C TRP A 420 5.84 0.62 18.70
N ARG A 421 4.54 0.68 19.03
CA ARG A 421 4.02 1.01 20.36
C ARG A 421 4.54 0.11 21.49
N LEU A 422 5.06 -1.07 21.16
CA LEU A 422 5.55 -2.04 22.13
C LEU A 422 7.06 -1.91 22.42
N ILE A 423 7.75 -1.04 21.68
CA ILE A 423 9.16 -0.67 21.92
C ILE A 423 9.31 0.80 22.31
N ASP A 424 8.26 1.58 22.17
CA ASP A 424 8.22 3.02 22.48
C ASP A 424 7.37 3.27 23.73
N THR A 425 8.03 3.42 24.90
CA THR A 425 7.36 3.60 26.19
C THR A 425 6.56 4.90 26.31
N ASP A 426 6.86 5.91 25.48
CA ASP A 426 6.14 7.18 25.44
C ASP A 426 4.93 7.17 24.51
N HIS A 427 4.71 6.05 23.80
CA HIS A 427 3.57 5.95 22.89
C HIS A 427 2.25 5.90 23.67
N PRO A 428 1.20 6.67 23.30
CA PRO A 428 -0.08 6.67 24.00
C PRO A 428 -0.76 5.30 24.11
N ALA A 429 -0.50 4.40 23.16
CA ALA A 429 -1.00 3.02 23.17
C ALA A 429 0.01 1.99 23.68
N TYR A 430 1.03 2.40 24.45
CA TYR A 430 1.99 1.48 25.05
C TYR A 430 1.30 0.58 26.08
N ASP A 431 1.52 -0.72 25.97
CA ASP A 431 1.06 -1.72 26.95
C ASP A 431 2.25 -2.56 27.44
N PRO A 432 2.64 -2.48 28.71
CA PRO A 432 3.81 -3.20 29.23
C PRO A 432 3.64 -4.73 29.22
N LYS A 433 2.41 -5.26 29.28
CA LYS A 433 2.16 -6.72 29.21
C LYS A 433 2.34 -7.22 27.78
N LEU A 434 1.82 -6.50 26.80
CA LEU A 434 2.03 -6.81 25.39
C LEU A 434 3.50 -6.59 24.99
N ALA A 435 4.14 -5.53 25.50
CA ALA A 435 5.56 -5.28 25.27
C ALA A 435 6.46 -6.41 25.80
N ALA A 436 6.14 -6.98 26.96
CA ALA A 436 6.85 -8.14 27.50
C ALA A 436 6.75 -9.38 26.60
N LYS A 437 5.63 -9.57 25.90
CA LYS A 437 5.40 -10.71 24.99
C LYS A 437 5.91 -10.44 23.57
N PHE A 438 5.68 -9.25 23.03
CA PHE A 438 5.85 -8.93 21.63
C PHE A 438 6.87 -7.81 21.33
N GLY A 439 7.53 -7.22 22.32
CA GLY A 439 8.49 -6.12 22.14
C GLY A 439 9.72 -6.46 21.29
N THR A 440 10.00 -7.75 21.06
CA THR A 440 11.06 -8.20 20.15
C THR A 440 10.59 -8.47 18.72
N THR A 441 9.35 -8.18 18.38
CA THR A 441 8.77 -8.51 17.07
C THR A 441 9.49 -7.80 15.92
N ILE A 442 9.84 -6.52 16.10
CA ILE A 442 10.57 -5.74 15.10
C ILE A 442 11.99 -6.28 14.95
N GLU A 443 12.69 -6.54 16.07
CA GLU A 443 14.03 -7.15 16.03
C GLU A 443 14.03 -8.50 15.27
N LYS A 444 13.05 -9.36 15.56
CA LYS A 444 12.93 -10.69 14.92
C LYS A 444 12.79 -10.61 13.41
N ILE A 445 12.03 -9.65 12.87
CA ILE A 445 11.91 -9.53 11.41
C ILE A 445 13.22 -9.05 10.77
N TYR A 446 13.98 -8.17 11.44
CA TYR A 446 15.29 -7.75 10.95
C TYR A 446 16.30 -8.91 10.96
N VAL A 447 16.29 -9.75 12.00
CA VAL A 447 17.09 -10.99 12.04
C VAL A 447 16.68 -11.94 10.90
N GLU A 448 15.40 -12.01 10.57
CA GLU A 448 14.96 -12.81 9.42
C GLU A 448 15.44 -12.22 8.09
N MET A 449 15.45 -10.89 7.95
CA MET A 449 16.02 -10.22 6.77
C MET A 449 17.56 -10.40 6.66
N ASP A 450 18.27 -10.51 7.77
CA ASP A 450 19.69 -10.90 7.80
C ASP A 450 19.92 -12.32 7.24
N ARG A 451 19.02 -13.26 7.58
CA ARG A 451 19.04 -14.63 7.02
C ARG A 451 18.69 -14.64 5.53
N VAL A 452 17.77 -13.79 5.10
CA VAL A 452 17.47 -13.59 3.67
C VAL A 452 18.71 -13.12 2.93
N LEU A 453 19.44 -12.15 3.50
CA LEU A 453 20.70 -11.68 2.91
C LEU A 453 21.74 -12.79 2.80
N ASP A 454 21.85 -13.69 3.79
CA ASP A 454 22.80 -14.83 3.72
C ASP A 454 22.45 -15.79 2.56
N ARG A 455 21.16 -16.10 2.35
CA ARG A 455 20.71 -16.89 1.18
C ARG A 455 21.11 -16.25 -0.14
N ILE A 456 20.99 -14.92 -0.24
CA ILE A 456 21.31 -14.16 -1.45
C ILE A 456 22.81 -14.14 -1.68
N LEU A 457 23.62 -13.97 -0.63
CA LEU A 457 25.08 -13.98 -0.71
C LEU A 457 25.64 -15.29 -1.28
N ALA A 458 24.92 -16.41 -1.14
CA ALA A 458 25.29 -17.68 -1.77
C ALA A 458 25.25 -17.65 -3.31
N LYS A 459 24.59 -16.65 -3.91
CA LYS A 459 24.49 -16.42 -5.37
C LYS A 459 25.37 -15.26 -5.87
N VAL A 460 26.01 -14.54 -4.95
CA VAL A 460 26.87 -13.41 -5.29
C VAL A 460 28.27 -13.90 -5.60
N ASP A 461 28.75 -13.62 -6.80
CA ASP A 461 30.11 -13.87 -7.28
C ASP A 461 30.82 -12.54 -7.65
N ALA A 462 32.01 -12.64 -8.25
CA ALA A 462 32.81 -11.48 -8.62
C ALA A 462 32.15 -10.57 -9.66
N ASP A 463 31.27 -11.13 -10.50
CA ASP A 463 30.55 -10.41 -11.56
C ASP A 463 29.18 -9.87 -11.08
N THR A 464 28.82 -10.14 -9.82
CA THR A 464 27.53 -9.77 -9.25
C THR A 464 27.60 -8.45 -8.48
N THR A 465 26.77 -7.49 -8.83
CA THR A 465 26.49 -6.31 -8.02
C THR A 465 25.26 -6.60 -7.16
N LEU A 466 25.42 -6.55 -5.83
CA LEU A 466 24.33 -6.68 -4.87
C LEU A 466 23.97 -5.31 -4.31
N LEU A 467 22.68 -5.02 -4.30
CA LEU A 467 22.05 -3.89 -3.61
C LEU A 467 20.93 -4.42 -2.71
N VAL A 468 20.99 -4.15 -1.42
CA VAL A 468 19.82 -4.24 -0.52
C VAL A 468 19.37 -2.83 -0.23
N MET A 469 18.08 -2.54 -0.39
CA MET A 469 17.55 -1.19 -0.23
C MET A 469 16.23 -1.18 0.49
N SER A 470 15.94 -0.07 1.16
CA SER A 470 14.57 0.28 1.57
C SER A 470 14.18 1.63 0.97
N ASP A 471 12.92 1.82 0.79
CA ASP A 471 12.32 3.04 0.26
C ASP A 471 12.27 4.17 1.29
N HIS A 472 12.17 3.85 2.58
CA HIS A 472 12.23 4.76 3.73
C HIS A 472 12.68 4.01 4.99
N GLY A 473 12.94 4.75 6.07
CA GLY A 473 13.06 4.24 7.44
C GLY A 473 11.74 4.34 8.20
N PHE A 474 11.81 4.31 9.54
CA PHE A 474 10.65 4.32 10.43
C PHE A 474 10.84 5.21 11.65
N ASN A 475 9.71 5.66 12.22
CA ASN A 475 9.68 6.35 13.51
C ASN A 475 8.34 6.15 14.23
N PRO A 476 8.22 6.48 15.54
CA PRO A 476 6.94 6.39 16.23
C PRO A 476 5.90 7.35 15.62
N PHE A 477 4.64 6.92 15.63
CA PHE A 477 3.48 7.76 15.37
C PHE A 477 2.71 7.97 16.67
N ARG A 478 3.08 9.00 17.44
CA ARG A 478 2.48 9.31 18.76
C ARG A 478 1.32 10.31 18.65
N ARG A 479 1.39 11.27 17.70
CA ARG A 479 0.48 12.42 17.61
C ARG A 479 -0.02 12.63 16.19
N GLY A 480 -1.34 12.71 16.02
CA GLY A 480 -2.02 13.05 14.77
C GLY A 480 -2.23 14.55 14.62
N PHE A 481 -1.93 15.10 13.44
CA PHE A 481 -2.18 16.48 13.06
C PHE A 481 -3.37 16.60 12.11
N ASN A 482 -4.35 17.43 12.47
CA ASN A 482 -5.56 17.68 11.69
C ASN A 482 -5.39 18.91 10.79
N LEU A 483 -4.77 18.75 9.62
CA LEU A 483 -4.46 19.82 8.67
C LEU A 483 -5.69 20.66 8.29
N ASN A 484 -6.80 20.01 7.92
CA ASN A 484 -8.00 20.73 7.49
C ASN A 484 -8.62 21.55 8.62
N THR A 485 -8.56 21.06 9.86
CA THR A 485 -8.97 21.82 11.05
C THR A 485 -8.06 23.03 11.28
N TRP A 486 -6.74 22.86 11.14
CA TRP A 486 -5.79 23.96 11.24
C TRP A 486 -6.04 25.02 10.16
N LEU A 487 -6.27 24.61 8.91
CA LEU A 487 -6.64 25.52 7.81
C LEU A 487 -7.95 26.27 8.09
N PHE A 488 -8.95 25.60 8.63
CA PHE A 488 -10.23 26.23 9.04
C PHE A 488 -10.02 27.25 10.15
N GLN A 489 -9.30 26.91 11.21
CA GLN A 489 -9.05 27.79 12.34
C GLN A 489 -8.20 29.02 11.96
N ASN A 490 -7.31 28.89 10.98
CA ASN A 490 -6.47 29.96 10.47
C ASN A 490 -7.11 30.76 9.32
N GLY A 491 -8.36 30.46 8.97
CA GLY A 491 -9.12 31.22 7.99
C GLY A 491 -8.84 30.91 6.52
N TYR A 492 -8.02 29.88 6.23
CA TYR A 492 -7.74 29.42 4.86
C TYR A 492 -8.80 28.50 4.30
N HIS A 493 -9.62 27.89 5.18
CA HIS A 493 -10.74 27.06 4.83
C HIS A 493 -12.03 27.57 5.46
N ARG A 494 -13.18 27.34 4.82
CA ARG A 494 -14.49 27.71 5.33
C ARG A 494 -15.47 26.56 5.26
N LEU A 495 -16.21 26.35 6.35
CA LEU A 495 -17.29 25.39 6.41
C LEU A 495 -18.62 26.05 6.11
N ALA A 496 -19.47 25.42 5.31
CA ALA A 496 -20.82 25.89 5.02
C ALA A 496 -21.71 25.86 6.28
N LYS A 497 -21.47 24.87 7.16
CA LYS A 497 -22.20 24.68 8.42
C LYS A 497 -21.17 24.38 9.55
N PRO A 498 -20.55 25.42 10.15
CA PRO A 498 -19.51 25.22 11.17
C PRO A 498 -19.98 24.40 12.40
N TRP A 499 -21.28 24.45 12.73
CA TRP A 499 -21.85 23.66 13.81
C TRP A 499 -21.94 22.14 13.53
N LYS A 500 -21.67 21.72 12.29
CA LYS A 500 -21.60 20.34 11.82
C LYS A 500 -20.16 19.93 11.47
N GLN A 501 -19.18 20.55 12.08
CA GLN A 501 -17.76 20.37 11.76
C GLN A 501 -17.34 18.89 11.74
N GLU A 502 -17.77 18.09 12.71
CA GLU A 502 -17.39 16.67 12.86
C GLU A 502 -18.38 15.69 12.22
N GLU A 503 -19.56 16.16 11.80
CA GLU A 503 -20.63 15.28 11.33
C GLU A 503 -20.50 14.88 9.86
N LEU A 504 -19.80 15.68 9.06
CA LEU A 504 -19.71 15.55 7.62
C LEU A 504 -18.25 15.39 7.19
N GLY A 505 -18.02 14.39 6.36
CA GLY A 505 -16.70 14.09 5.82
C GLY A 505 -16.58 14.41 4.34
N PHE A 506 -15.46 13.99 3.74
CA PHE A 506 -15.21 14.11 2.29
C PHE A 506 -15.47 15.51 1.74
N PHE A 507 -15.16 16.55 2.53
CA PHE A 507 -15.47 17.95 2.18
C PHE A 507 -16.95 18.29 1.96
N GLU A 508 -17.90 17.43 2.34
CA GLU A 508 -19.35 17.69 2.18
C GLU A 508 -19.82 19.00 2.87
N ASN A 509 -19.07 19.44 3.88
CA ASN A 509 -19.35 20.68 4.62
C ASN A 509 -18.49 21.87 4.16
N THR A 510 -17.77 21.77 3.05
CA THR A 510 -16.88 22.81 2.56
C THR A 510 -17.64 23.88 1.77
N ASP A 511 -17.40 25.17 2.09
CA ASP A 511 -17.75 26.31 1.24
C ASP A 511 -16.56 26.62 0.32
N TRP A 512 -16.53 25.97 -0.86
CA TRP A 512 -15.46 26.14 -1.83
C TRP A 512 -15.28 27.56 -2.33
N SER A 513 -16.38 28.32 -2.38
CA SER A 513 -16.37 29.74 -2.82
C SER A 513 -15.62 30.67 -1.87
N LYS A 514 -15.26 30.19 -0.67
CA LYS A 514 -14.56 30.96 0.38
C LYS A 514 -13.35 30.23 0.93
N SER A 515 -13.02 29.04 0.43
CA SER A 515 -11.88 28.23 0.88
C SER A 515 -10.70 28.45 -0.06
N ALA A 516 -9.59 28.98 0.47
CA ALA A 516 -8.37 29.27 -0.30
C ALA A 516 -7.41 28.07 -0.35
N ALA A 517 -7.47 27.17 0.64
CA ALA A 517 -6.60 25.99 0.72
C ALA A 517 -7.33 24.81 1.34
N TYR A 518 -6.84 23.59 1.04
CA TYR A 518 -7.38 22.32 1.56
C TYR A 518 -6.30 21.22 1.55
N GLY A 519 -6.41 20.25 2.44
CA GLY A 519 -5.52 19.10 2.53
C GLY A 519 -6.20 17.83 2.01
N VAL A 520 -5.54 17.10 1.11
CA VAL A 520 -5.95 15.78 0.60
C VAL A 520 -4.74 14.86 0.58
N GLY A 521 -4.96 13.59 0.93
CA GLY A 521 -3.89 12.62 1.04
C GLY A 521 -3.11 12.75 2.34
N LEU A 522 -2.02 12.01 2.45
CA LEU A 522 -1.29 11.85 3.70
C LEU A 522 -0.27 12.98 3.97
N ASN A 523 0.13 13.72 2.93
CA ASN A 523 1.08 14.82 3.09
C ASN A 523 0.73 16.06 2.25
N GLY A 524 -0.33 16.02 1.43
CA GLY A 524 -0.62 17.04 0.43
C GLY A 524 -1.48 18.20 0.94
N LEU A 525 -1.05 19.44 0.66
CA LEU A 525 -1.84 20.66 0.79
C LEU A 525 -1.94 21.34 -0.57
N TYR A 526 -3.15 21.74 -0.95
CA TYR A 526 -3.46 22.35 -2.23
C TYR A 526 -4.06 23.75 -2.04
N ILE A 527 -3.71 24.67 -2.90
CA ILE A 527 -4.38 25.97 -3.04
C ILE A 527 -5.58 25.81 -3.97
N ASN A 528 -6.72 26.36 -3.58
CA ASN A 528 -7.94 26.37 -4.40
C ASN A 528 -7.79 27.43 -5.51
N GLU A 529 -7.00 27.08 -6.54
CA GLU A 529 -6.53 27.98 -7.59
C GLU A 529 -7.57 28.14 -8.70
N ARG A 530 -7.80 29.38 -9.10
CA ARG A 530 -8.71 29.69 -10.22
C ARG A 530 -8.18 29.14 -11.54
N GLY A 531 -9.02 28.39 -12.24
CA GLY A 531 -8.70 27.74 -13.51
C GLY A 531 -8.10 26.34 -13.35
N ARG A 532 -7.55 25.99 -12.18
CA ARG A 532 -7.08 24.64 -11.87
C ARG A 532 -8.15 23.81 -11.15
N GLU A 533 -8.70 24.34 -10.07
CA GLU A 533 -9.83 23.74 -9.37
C GLU A 533 -11.16 24.25 -9.97
N ARG A 534 -12.17 23.41 -9.95
CA ARG A 534 -13.52 23.72 -10.48
C ARG A 534 -14.11 25.00 -9.86
N GLU A 535 -13.96 25.16 -8.55
CA GLU A 535 -14.46 26.31 -7.79
C GLU A 535 -13.30 27.14 -7.23
N GLY A 536 -12.19 27.24 -7.98
CA GLY A 536 -10.98 27.94 -7.57
C GLY A 536 -11.21 29.44 -7.38
N ILE A 537 -10.67 29.98 -6.27
CA ILE A 537 -10.84 31.40 -5.90
C ILE A 537 -9.53 32.18 -5.89
N VAL A 538 -8.39 31.53 -5.63
CA VAL A 538 -7.08 32.16 -5.55
C VAL A 538 -6.57 32.40 -6.97
N ALA A 539 -6.14 33.65 -7.25
CA ALA A 539 -5.57 33.97 -8.56
C ALA A 539 -4.21 33.24 -8.75
N PRO A 540 -3.93 32.72 -9.97
CA PRO A 540 -2.60 32.17 -10.28
C PRO A 540 -1.53 33.27 -10.24
N GLY A 541 -0.26 32.84 -10.09
CA GLY A 541 0.90 33.75 -10.06
C GLY A 541 1.19 34.28 -8.65
N PRO A 542 1.52 35.58 -8.49
CA PRO A 542 2.02 36.11 -7.22
C PRO A 542 1.10 35.90 -6.00
N ASP A 543 -0.22 36.01 -6.17
CA ASP A 543 -1.18 35.81 -5.08
C ASP A 543 -1.09 34.38 -4.53
N LYS A 544 -1.09 33.39 -5.43
CA LYS A 544 -0.89 32.00 -5.06
C LYS A 544 0.49 31.77 -4.40
N GLU A 545 1.55 32.28 -4.98
CA GLU A 545 2.90 32.08 -4.48
C GLU A 545 3.09 32.68 -3.09
N ASN A 546 2.58 33.88 -2.86
CA ASN A 546 2.59 34.51 -1.55
C ASN A 546 1.80 33.70 -0.50
N LEU A 547 0.63 33.22 -0.86
CA LEU A 547 -0.20 32.38 0.03
C LEU A 547 0.48 31.05 0.36
N VAL A 548 1.07 30.39 -0.63
CA VAL A 548 1.85 29.15 -0.41
C VAL A 548 2.99 29.39 0.57
N ARG A 549 3.80 30.46 0.37
CA ARG A 549 4.92 30.79 1.27
C ARG A 549 4.45 31.22 2.67
N GLU A 550 3.32 31.91 2.77
CA GLU A 550 2.73 32.27 4.05
C GLU A 550 2.31 31.04 4.84
N ILE A 551 1.54 30.12 4.21
CA ILE A 551 1.08 28.87 4.84
C ILE A 551 2.26 28.01 5.24
N ALA A 552 3.25 27.83 4.37
CA ALA A 552 4.44 27.03 4.65
C ALA A 552 5.18 27.54 5.90
N ARG A 553 5.45 28.83 6.00
CA ARG A 553 6.12 29.43 7.17
C ARG A 553 5.31 29.24 8.47
N LYS A 554 3.98 29.36 8.41
CA LYS A 554 3.14 29.17 9.59
C LYS A 554 3.11 27.73 10.05
N LEU A 555 3.12 26.79 9.11
CA LEU A 555 3.16 25.34 9.40
C LEU A 555 4.50 24.94 10.02
N GLU A 556 5.62 25.45 9.51
CA GLU A 556 6.95 25.17 10.08
C GLU A 556 7.16 25.79 11.48
N ALA A 557 6.44 26.87 11.79
CA ALA A 557 6.47 27.50 13.11
C ALA A 557 5.48 26.86 14.10
N LEU A 558 4.70 25.88 13.68
CA LEU A 558 3.64 25.28 14.47
C LEU A 558 4.22 24.35 15.54
N THR A 559 3.89 24.62 16.81
CA THR A 559 4.19 23.76 17.95
C THR A 559 2.93 23.09 18.49
N ASP A 560 3.05 21.85 18.92
CA ASP A 560 1.97 21.15 19.63
C ASP A 560 1.87 21.70 21.06
N PRO A 561 0.72 22.26 21.46
CA PRO A 561 0.55 22.85 22.78
C PRO A 561 0.67 21.85 23.93
N LYS A 562 0.52 20.54 23.66
CA LYS A 562 0.65 19.48 24.66
C LYS A 562 2.11 19.14 24.97
N THR A 563 2.94 19.07 23.93
CA THR A 563 4.34 18.64 24.05
C THR A 563 5.32 19.81 24.05
N GLY A 564 4.93 20.95 23.48
CA GLY A 564 5.82 22.08 23.22
C GLY A 564 6.77 21.86 22.01
N GLU A 565 6.69 20.70 21.34
CA GLU A 565 7.54 20.34 20.21
C GLU A 565 6.99 20.87 18.89
N ARG A 566 7.87 21.06 17.93
CA ARG A 566 7.50 21.38 16.55
C ARG A 566 6.96 20.14 15.87
N ALA A 567 5.77 20.25 15.26
CA ALA A 567 5.13 19.11 14.60
C ALA A 567 5.55 18.92 13.14
N ILE A 568 5.90 20.00 12.44
CA ILE A 568 6.26 19.98 11.04
C ILE A 568 7.70 20.48 10.89
N LEU A 569 8.58 19.59 10.42
CA LEU A 569 10.00 19.90 10.21
C LEU A 569 10.19 20.77 8.96
N HIS A 570 9.51 20.38 7.86
CA HIS A 570 9.56 21.10 6.59
C HIS A 570 8.18 21.15 5.93
N ALA A 571 7.80 22.30 5.40
CA ALA A 571 6.66 22.46 4.52
C ALA A 571 7.21 22.70 3.10
N TYR A 572 7.51 21.59 2.40
CA TYR A 572 8.13 21.62 1.08
C TYR A 572 7.19 22.25 0.05
N VAL A 573 7.62 23.35 -0.55
CA VAL A 573 6.92 23.94 -1.70
C VAL A 573 7.27 23.10 -2.94
N ALA A 574 6.27 22.50 -3.58
CA ALA A 574 6.48 21.52 -4.64
C ALA A 574 7.34 22.04 -5.81
N LYS A 575 7.17 23.29 -6.20
CA LYS A 575 7.98 23.95 -7.25
C LYS A 575 9.49 24.00 -6.94
N ASP A 576 9.86 23.96 -5.66
CA ASP A 576 11.26 24.07 -5.23
C ASP A 576 11.95 22.70 -5.14
N VAL A 577 11.17 21.61 -5.06
CA VAL A 577 11.69 20.26 -4.78
C VAL A 577 11.40 19.24 -5.87
N TYR A 578 10.47 19.52 -6.79
CA TYR A 578 10.08 18.61 -7.86
C TYR A 578 10.51 19.11 -9.24
N HIS A 579 10.84 18.16 -10.13
CA HIS A 579 11.30 18.42 -11.48
C HIS A 579 10.56 17.54 -12.48
N GLY A 580 10.11 18.09 -13.60
CA GLY A 580 9.49 17.30 -14.67
C GLY A 580 8.09 17.72 -15.06
N ALA A 581 7.45 16.89 -15.87
CA ALA A 581 6.20 17.22 -16.57
C ALA A 581 4.95 17.22 -15.68
N TYR A 582 5.06 16.71 -14.45
CA TYR A 582 3.90 16.55 -13.56
C TYR A 582 3.87 17.58 -12.42
N VAL A 583 4.83 18.51 -12.33
CA VAL A 583 4.92 19.50 -11.23
C VAL A 583 3.62 20.28 -11.04
N ASP A 584 2.95 20.66 -12.13
CA ASP A 584 1.68 21.42 -12.07
C ASP A 584 0.51 20.60 -11.47
N LYS A 585 0.64 19.28 -11.39
CA LYS A 585 -0.36 18.37 -10.78
C LYS A 585 -0.10 18.10 -9.31
N ALA A 586 1.09 18.46 -8.84
CA ALA A 586 1.52 18.23 -7.47
C ALA A 586 0.66 18.97 -6.44
N PRO A 587 0.68 18.55 -5.16
CA PRO A 587 0.32 19.43 -4.06
C PRO A 587 1.14 20.73 -4.13
N ASP A 588 0.57 21.85 -3.70
CA ASP A 588 1.34 23.11 -3.65
C ASP A 588 2.37 23.09 -2.50
N ILE A 589 2.02 22.40 -1.40
CA ILE A 589 2.90 22.14 -0.26
C ILE A 589 2.84 20.66 0.09
N VAL A 590 3.99 20.05 0.38
CA VAL A 590 4.10 18.70 0.92
C VAL A 590 4.60 18.78 2.36
N LEU A 591 3.85 18.20 3.30
CA LEU A 591 4.19 18.24 4.71
C LEU A 591 5.22 17.17 5.07
N GLY A 592 6.37 17.58 5.57
CA GLY A 592 7.36 16.73 6.20
C GLY A 592 7.27 16.88 7.71
N PHE A 593 6.62 15.95 8.39
CA PHE A 593 6.44 15.96 9.84
C PHE A 593 7.77 15.71 10.56
N ASP A 594 7.86 16.14 11.81
CA ASP A 594 8.95 15.79 12.72
C ASP A 594 8.67 14.43 13.39
N ARG A 595 9.67 13.90 14.10
CA ARG A 595 9.58 12.62 14.80
C ARG A 595 8.38 12.57 15.77
N GLY A 596 7.61 11.49 15.70
CA GLY A 596 6.44 11.30 16.56
C GLY A 596 5.14 11.88 15.99
N TYR A 597 5.20 12.68 14.95
CA TYR A 597 4.05 13.34 14.32
C TYR A 597 3.75 12.79 12.94
N ARG A 598 2.47 12.83 12.59
CA ARG A 598 1.92 12.45 11.29
C ARG A 598 0.59 13.16 11.07
N ILE A 599 0.11 13.21 9.84
CA ILE A 599 -1.29 13.59 9.56
C ILE A 599 -2.26 12.63 10.29
N SER A 600 -3.37 13.13 10.78
CA SER A 600 -4.45 12.32 11.37
C SER A 600 -5.07 11.35 10.36
N TRP A 601 -5.99 10.52 10.80
CA TRP A 601 -6.75 9.63 9.90
C TRP A 601 -7.88 10.33 9.15
N GLN A 602 -8.40 11.44 9.68
CA GLN A 602 -9.56 12.15 9.13
C GLN A 602 -9.18 13.19 8.07
N SER A 603 -8.09 13.92 8.28
CA SER A 603 -7.65 15.00 7.38
C SER A 603 -7.42 14.56 5.94
N PRO A 604 -6.78 13.41 5.64
CA PRO A 604 -6.53 12.95 4.27
C PRO A 604 -7.80 12.82 3.43
N LEU A 605 -8.94 12.62 4.07
CA LEU A 605 -10.25 12.41 3.45
C LEU A 605 -11.18 13.62 3.61
N GLY A 606 -10.63 14.79 3.90
CA GLY A 606 -11.43 16.02 4.01
C GLY A 606 -12.28 16.09 5.26
N GLY A 607 -11.87 15.45 6.36
CA GLY A 607 -12.49 15.57 7.67
C GLY A 607 -11.99 16.79 8.45
N PHE A 608 -12.81 17.23 9.42
CA PHE A 608 -12.55 18.40 10.26
C PHE A 608 -12.82 18.09 11.74
N PRO A 609 -12.01 17.28 12.43
CA PRO A 609 -12.11 17.11 13.88
C PRO A 609 -11.93 18.46 14.59
N LYS A 610 -12.43 18.60 15.84
CA LYS A 610 -12.30 19.87 16.57
C LYS A 610 -10.88 20.20 16.96
N ALA A 611 -10.12 19.19 17.36
CA ALA A 611 -8.74 19.35 17.79
C ALA A 611 -7.79 19.45 16.60
N VAL A 612 -6.78 20.31 16.68
CA VAL A 612 -5.68 20.38 15.69
C VAL A 612 -4.71 19.22 15.88
N PHE A 613 -4.49 18.79 17.12
CA PHE A 613 -3.65 17.65 17.47
C PHE A 613 -4.43 16.65 18.31
N GLU A 614 -4.14 15.37 18.12
CA GLU A 614 -4.72 14.27 18.87
C GLU A 614 -3.67 13.20 19.20
N ASP A 615 -3.86 12.46 20.30
CA ASP A 615 -3.02 11.32 20.62
C ASP A 615 -3.37 10.15 19.68
N ASN A 616 -2.36 9.46 19.18
CA ASN A 616 -2.57 8.22 18.45
C ASN A 616 -2.70 7.05 19.45
N THR A 617 -3.91 6.57 19.64
CA THR A 617 -4.22 5.41 20.49
C THR A 617 -4.44 4.12 19.69
N ASN A 618 -4.28 4.15 18.36
CA ASN A 618 -4.45 3.00 17.48
C ASN A 618 -3.24 2.07 17.54
N LYS A 619 -3.42 0.82 17.12
CA LYS A 619 -2.32 -0.16 17.01
C LYS A 619 -1.38 0.15 15.86
N TRP A 620 -1.82 0.91 14.86
CA TRP A 620 -0.93 1.50 13.85
C TRP A 620 -0.11 2.62 14.49
N SER A 621 1.08 2.27 14.96
CA SER A 621 1.86 3.04 15.95
C SER A 621 3.26 3.46 15.48
N GLY A 622 3.82 2.80 14.50
CA GLY A 622 4.98 3.26 13.75
C GLY A 622 4.53 3.81 12.40
N ASP A 623 5.26 4.79 11.88
CA ASP A 623 4.94 5.37 10.58
C ASP A 623 6.16 6.02 9.91
N HIS A 624 6.01 6.34 8.64
CA HIS A 624 7.05 6.95 7.80
C HIS A 624 6.56 8.20 7.05
N MET A 625 5.36 8.72 7.35
CA MET A 625 4.81 9.95 6.72
C MET A 625 5.44 11.23 7.30
N THR A 626 6.71 11.18 7.64
CA THR A 626 7.49 12.29 8.20
C THR A 626 8.37 12.95 7.14
N SER A 627 9.27 13.86 7.53
CA SER A 627 10.32 14.34 6.63
C SER A 627 11.30 13.20 6.28
N PRO A 628 11.73 13.05 5.04
CA PRO A 628 12.76 12.06 4.68
C PRO A 628 14.12 12.29 5.40
N ASP A 629 14.35 13.47 5.96
CA ASP A 629 15.53 13.75 6.79
C ASP A 629 15.47 13.06 8.17
N VAL A 630 14.26 12.74 8.65
CA VAL A 630 14.03 12.04 9.93
C VAL A 630 14.18 10.53 9.77
N ILE A 631 13.77 10.00 8.62
CA ILE A 631 13.63 8.56 8.37
C ILE A 631 14.29 8.14 7.04
N PRO A 632 15.58 8.36 6.84
CA PRO A 632 16.22 7.86 5.63
C PRO A 632 16.05 6.35 5.53
N GLY A 633 15.84 5.86 4.32
CA GLY A 633 15.96 4.43 4.02
C GLY A 633 17.43 3.99 4.13
N ILE A 634 17.71 2.80 3.64
CA ILE A 634 19.05 2.21 3.65
C ILE A 634 19.44 1.73 2.25
N VAL A 635 20.71 1.83 1.91
CA VAL A 635 21.33 1.07 0.83
C VAL A 635 22.55 0.34 1.36
N VAL A 636 22.59 -0.98 1.10
CA VAL A 636 23.72 -1.88 1.37
C VAL A 636 24.23 -2.41 0.04
N ALA A 637 25.52 -2.31 -0.20
CA ALA A 637 26.14 -2.82 -1.42
C ALA A 637 27.33 -3.74 -1.10
N ASN A 638 27.60 -4.72 -1.96
CA ASN A 638 28.80 -5.57 -1.86
C ASN A 638 30.08 -4.89 -2.36
N ARG A 639 30.04 -3.58 -2.60
CA ARG A 639 31.15 -2.72 -3.00
C ARG A 639 31.01 -1.34 -2.36
N ARG A 640 32.10 -0.54 -2.39
CA ARG A 640 32.12 0.78 -1.78
C ARG A 640 31.21 1.76 -2.51
N ILE A 641 30.37 2.47 -1.76
CA ILE A 641 29.51 3.57 -2.22
C ILE A 641 30.30 4.87 -2.13
N ARG A 642 30.42 5.61 -3.25
CA ARG A 642 31.14 6.87 -3.33
C ARG A 642 30.28 8.08 -3.02
N THR A 643 28.99 8.01 -3.37
CA THR A 643 28.02 9.07 -3.14
C THR A 643 27.74 9.21 -1.65
N ALA A 644 27.94 10.41 -1.08
CA ALA A 644 27.78 10.64 0.36
C ALA A 644 26.31 10.54 0.83
N LYS A 645 25.38 10.98 -0.01
CA LYS A 645 23.92 10.97 0.26
C LYS A 645 23.17 10.42 -0.96
N PRO A 646 23.23 9.10 -1.18
CA PRO A 646 22.50 8.49 -2.30
C PRO A 646 21.00 8.67 -2.13
N ALA A 647 20.28 8.79 -3.25
CA ALA A 647 18.83 8.84 -3.32
C ALA A 647 18.27 7.65 -4.11
N LEU A 648 16.99 7.37 -3.96
CA LEU A 648 16.33 6.24 -4.63
C LEU A 648 16.52 6.24 -6.14
N PHE A 649 16.41 7.37 -6.80
CA PHE A 649 16.61 7.50 -8.25
C PHE A 649 18.07 7.28 -8.69
N ASP A 650 19.05 7.41 -7.77
CA ASP A 650 20.46 7.10 -8.06
C ASP A 650 20.70 5.61 -8.22
N LEU A 651 19.91 4.79 -7.51
CA LEU A 651 19.98 3.32 -7.63
C LEU A 651 19.56 2.86 -9.04
N THR A 652 18.59 3.54 -9.64
CA THR A 652 18.17 3.29 -11.04
C THR A 652 19.30 3.57 -12.01
N ALA A 653 19.91 4.74 -11.89
CA ALA A 653 21.06 5.13 -12.70
C ALA A 653 22.23 4.15 -12.50
N THR A 654 22.45 3.70 -11.26
CA THR A 654 23.48 2.72 -10.91
C THR A 654 23.25 1.37 -11.58
N VAL A 655 22.01 0.85 -11.55
CA VAL A 655 21.68 -0.42 -12.21
C VAL A 655 21.95 -0.34 -13.72
N LEU A 656 21.56 0.76 -14.38
CA LEU A 656 21.83 0.96 -15.81
C LEU A 656 23.34 1.07 -16.09
N ASP A 657 24.08 1.84 -15.27
CA ASP A 657 25.53 2.02 -15.40
C ASP A 657 26.31 0.72 -15.25
N VAL A 658 25.91 -0.17 -14.32
CA VAL A 658 26.53 -1.51 -14.19
C VAL A 658 26.45 -2.30 -15.49
N PHE A 659 25.37 -2.17 -16.25
CA PHE A 659 25.24 -2.80 -17.57
C PHE A 659 25.86 -1.99 -18.71
N GLY A 660 26.43 -0.79 -18.43
CA GLY A 660 27.00 0.09 -19.43
C GLY A 660 25.93 0.80 -20.29
N ILE A 661 24.73 0.98 -19.76
CA ILE A 661 23.60 1.62 -20.42
C ILE A 661 23.45 3.06 -19.89
N GLU A 662 23.39 4.02 -20.79
CA GLU A 662 23.12 5.41 -20.42
C GLU A 662 21.67 5.56 -19.91
N LYS A 663 21.50 6.36 -18.85
CA LYS A 663 20.18 6.73 -18.35
C LYS A 663 19.39 7.51 -19.40
N THR A 664 18.07 7.40 -19.37
CA THR A 664 17.20 8.21 -20.24
C THR A 664 17.22 9.68 -19.82
N LYS A 665 16.85 10.59 -20.72
CA LYS A 665 16.86 12.04 -20.45
C LYS A 665 16.00 12.46 -19.27
N ASP A 666 14.94 11.69 -18.99
CA ASP A 666 14.00 11.99 -17.89
C ASP A 666 14.50 11.48 -16.53
N MET A 667 15.57 10.68 -16.51
CA MET A 667 16.18 10.17 -15.30
C MET A 667 17.18 11.19 -14.73
N ILE A 668 16.99 11.58 -13.47
CA ILE A 668 17.80 12.59 -12.79
C ILE A 668 18.96 12.00 -11.97
N GLY A 669 18.87 10.71 -11.60
CA GLY A 669 19.85 10.03 -10.77
C GLY A 669 21.27 9.98 -11.36
N THR A 670 22.24 9.71 -10.49
CA THR A 670 23.65 9.48 -10.83
C THR A 670 24.13 8.17 -10.22
N THR A 671 25.14 7.50 -10.81
CA THR A 671 25.68 6.27 -10.21
C THR A 671 26.25 6.53 -8.81
N ILE A 672 26.08 5.56 -7.92
CA ILE A 672 26.59 5.64 -6.54
C ILE A 672 27.99 5.03 -6.39
N PHE A 673 28.52 4.35 -7.43
CA PHE A 673 29.81 3.64 -7.44
C PHE A 673 30.95 4.43 -8.09
#